data_d99cc72ce3f66fb7eded72b504b0efe8
#
_entry.id   d99cc72ce3f66fb7eded72b504b0efe8
#
_cell.length_a   1.000
_cell.length_b   1.000
_cell.length_c   1.000
_cell.angle_alpha   90.00
_cell.angle_beta   90.00
_cell.angle_gamma   90.00
#
_symmetry.space_group_name_H-M   'P 1'
#
loop_
_entity.id
_entity.type
_entity.pdbx_description
1 polymer ?
#
loop_
_entity_poly.entity_id
_entity_poly.type
_entity_poly.pdbx_seq_one_letter_code
_entity_poly.pdbx_strand_id
1 'polypeptide(L)'
;MKKNCLFFLLILLVSLQTFAQSFETHKVKSGENISSIAKKYNVSEQSIYKYNPDAKKGNLTGVVLVIPVSSSSDNRNYEKQSVLNFKEYKVKRKETLYSIAKANGISVGDLKKYNTYLYDEELGKGDVIRIPVFSKNDTININNSVQNSSFENLKHIVMPQEGKMAIARKYGMTMAQLNALNPGVTDLKPGQVLNVINPQNKDSKAAQDAGKNFISYTVKPKENYYRLTKQFNTSKDTLIKYNPILAEEGLEAGMTIKIPKPQTMLNDTLSVSASKKIKLEELITNRRRKKIAVMLPFSLRQFEGDSIDKEALLKDDRVLRVSLDFYSGVVTAIDSVEKLGIPISAKVFDTEKSSAKVDEILRQLEYDNFDAVIGPVLSKNVEKASRLFNRNNIPVLSPLIDAELNGESNLLQTRPSKLMMEKALITYIDSLKEGKNLLILADEKHDYLKSKLVYTFPEATVVQQAKEEYMQASDLVKVLSKEKENWLILESEDLELISNATSYLNAMVPEYKIRIFTSDKSKPYEDEISNEYLSNLQFTYASVAKECEDFENNAFVKNYESDYGILPNKFATRGFDLTYDLLLRLAAAENLYEALELEGMTEQVENKFSYHKKMIGGYYNDAVYLIKYDEGLTLKVIN
;
A
#
# COMPACT_ATOMS: atom_id res chain seq x y z
N MET A 1 37.34 37.04 29.80
CA MET A 1 36.64 35.91 29.16
C MET A 1 35.26 35.59 29.73
N LYS A 2 34.73 36.26 30.76
CA LYS A 2 33.38 35.96 31.33
C LYS A 2 32.24 36.84 30.80
N LYS A 3 32.50 37.91 30.05
CA LYS A 3 31.47 38.81 29.50
C LYS A 3 30.94 38.39 28.09
N ASN A 4 31.69 37.60 27.32
CA ASN A 4 31.27 37.20 25.99
C ASN A 4 30.39 35.92 25.96
N CYS A 5 30.38 35.14 27.06
CA CYS A 5 29.53 33.95 27.18
C CYS A 5 28.07 34.32 27.47
N LEU A 6 27.80 35.43 28.15
CA LEU A 6 26.45 35.88 28.49
C LEU A 6 25.72 36.48 27.28
N PHE A 7 26.47 37.06 26.33
CA PHE A 7 25.92 37.64 25.11
C PHE A 7 25.53 36.55 24.07
N PHE A 8 26.25 35.42 24.04
CA PHE A 8 25.91 34.27 23.22
C PHE A 8 24.70 33.48 23.77
N LEU A 9 24.52 33.44 25.09
CA LEU A 9 23.37 32.80 25.72
C LEU A 9 22.07 33.62 25.52
N LEU A 10 22.18 34.93 25.39
CA LEU A 10 21.02 35.84 25.15
C LEU A 10 20.56 35.76 23.68
N ILE A 11 21.45 35.46 22.72
CA ILE A 11 21.11 35.30 21.30
C ILE A 11 20.45 33.93 21.05
N LEU A 12 20.75 32.92 21.88
CA LEU A 12 20.14 31.59 21.77
C LEU A 12 18.69 31.51 22.29
N LEU A 13 18.26 32.50 23.11
CA LEU A 13 16.93 32.55 23.73
C LEU A 13 15.87 33.31 22.90
N VAL A 14 16.26 33.94 21.77
CA VAL A 14 15.35 34.73 20.91
C VAL A 14 14.85 33.93 19.68
N SER A 15 15.31 32.70 19.47
CA SER A 15 15.02 31.95 18.23
C SER A 15 13.91 30.90 18.31
N LEU A 16 12.99 30.97 19.29
CA LEU A 16 11.89 29.98 19.42
C LEU A 16 10.51 30.65 19.56
N GLN A 17 10.13 31.44 18.55
CA GLN A 17 8.71 31.75 18.31
C GLN A 17 8.40 31.63 16.82
N THR A 18 8.23 30.40 16.32
CA THR A 18 7.57 30.16 15.04
C THR A 18 6.07 30.10 15.24
N PHE A 19 5.40 31.23 15.01
CA PHE A 19 3.95 31.24 14.79
C PHE A 19 3.67 30.56 13.45
N ALA A 20 2.88 29.51 13.45
CA ALA A 20 2.34 28.93 12.23
C ALA A 20 1.35 29.94 11.62
N GLN A 21 1.77 30.66 10.58
CA GLN A 21 0.90 31.50 9.76
C GLN A 21 0.32 30.65 8.63
N SER A 22 -0.98 30.74 8.43
CA SER A 22 -1.65 30.18 7.26
C SER A 22 -1.46 31.09 6.04
N PHE A 23 -1.28 30.52 4.86
CA PHE A 23 -1.07 31.23 3.62
C PHE A 23 -2.08 30.80 2.57
N GLU A 24 -2.58 31.76 1.78
CA GLU A 24 -3.36 31.53 0.58
C GLU A 24 -2.59 32.00 -0.66
N THR A 25 -2.92 31.47 -1.84
CA THR A 25 -2.33 31.93 -3.10
C THR A 25 -3.35 32.71 -3.90
N HIS A 26 -2.94 33.86 -4.46
CA HIS A 26 -3.78 34.70 -5.32
C HIS A 26 -3.12 34.93 -6.66
N LYS A 27 -3.77 34.52 -7.76
CA LYS A 27 -3.34 34.85 -9.12
C LYS A 27 -3.87 36.23 -9.51
N VAL A 28 -2.96 37.18 -9.71
CA VAL A 28 -3.30 38.57 -10.02
C VAL A 28 -3.99 38.65 -11.38
N LYS A 29 -5.19 39.25 -11.41
CA LYS A 29 -5.97 39.49 -12.62
C LYS A 29 -5.63 40.84 -13.24
N SER A 30 -5.95 41.03 -14.51
CA SER A 30 -5.78 42.32 -15.19
C SER A 30 -6.58 43.40 -14.47
N GLY A 31 -5.91 44.51 -14.08
CA GLY A 31 -6.51 45.62 -13.32
C GLY A 31 -6.46 45.49 -11.79
N GLU A 32 -6.01 44.37 -11.24
CA GLU A 32 -5.75 44.24 -9.79
C GLU A 32 -4.36 44.80 -9.43
N ASN A 33 -4.27 45.44 -8.26
CA ASN A 33 -3.01 45.91 -7.69
C ASN A 33 -2.86 45.38 -6.25
N ILE A 34 -1.67 45.50 -5.68
CA ILE A 34 -1.40 45.01 -4.31
C ILE A 34 -2.34 45.59 -3.29
N SER A 35 -2.72 46.86 -3.42
CA SER A 35 -3.66 47.52 -2.50
C SER A 35 -5.05 46.90 -2.55
N SER A 36 -5.56 46.58 -3.75
CA SER A 36 -6.85 45.91 -3.93
C SER A 36 -6.83 44.46 -3.40
N ILE A 37 -5.71 43.77 -3.59
CA ILE A 37 -5.51 42.41 -3.09
C ILE A 37 -5.37 42.41 -1.56
N ALA A 38 -4.62 43.36 -0.99
CA ALA A 38 -4.48 43.52 0.46
C ALA A 38 -5.83 43.76 1.15
N LYS A 39 -6.69 44.64 0.58
CA LYS A 39 -8.07 44.83 1.04
C LYS A 39 -8.93 43.56 0.91
N LYS A 40 -8.79 42.83 -0.18
CA LYS A 40 -9.56 41.61 -0.42
C LYS A 40 -9.30 40.53 0.64
N TYR A 41 -8.05 40.37 1.06
CA TYR A 41 -7.63 39.36 2.03
C TYR A 41 -7.48 39.90 3.47
N ASN A 42 -7.86 41.18 3.69
CA ASN A 42 -7.76 41.88 4.98
C ASN A 42 -6.35 41.77 5.60
N VAL A 43 -5.33 41.99 4.78
CA VAL A 43 -3.92 42.01 5.18
C VAL A 43 -3.25 43.32 4.78
N SER A 44 -2.10 43.63 5.38
CA SER A 44 -1.34 44.80 4.97
C SER A 44 -0.57 44.56 3.68
N GLU A 45 -0.40 45.59 2.84
CA GLU A 45 0.45 45.52 1.65
C GLU A 45 1.89 45.08 1.97
N GLN A 46 2.40 45.52 3.12
CA GLN A 46 3.72 45.15 3.62
C GLN A 46 3.80 43.65 3.92
N SER A 47 2.72 43.04 4.42
CA SER A 47 2.65 41.60 4.61
C SER A 47 2.72 40.82 3.30
N ILE A 48 2.04 41.32 2.26
CA ILE A 48 2.13 40.70 0.91
C ILE A 48 3.55 40.82 0.35
N TYR A 49 4.17 42.00 0.44
CA TYR A 49 5.55 42.22 -0.04
C TYR A 49 6.59 41.41 0.72
N LYS A 50 6.35 41.13 2.01
CA LYS A 50 7.25 40.31 2.84
C LYS A 50 7.40 38.88 2.29
N TYR A 51 6.31 38.31 1.78
CA TYR A 51 6.29 36.94 1.25
C TYR A 51 6.39 36.87 -0.28
N ASN A 52 6.36 38.04 -0.96
CA ASN A 52 6.50 38.18 -2.40
C ASN A 52 7.45 39.35 -2.73
N PRO A 53 8.76 39.21 -2.47
CA PRO A 53 9.72 40.32 -2.65
C PRO A 53 9.73 40.89 -4.07
N ASP A 54 9.50 40.00 -5.07
CA ASP A 54 9.49 40.37 -6.49
C ASP A 54 8.24 41.16 -6.92
N ALA A 55 7.19 41.17 -6.11
CA ALA A 55 5.96 41.94 -6.37
C ALA A 55 6.16 43.45 -6.30
N LYS A 56 7.32 43.94 -5.87
CA LYS A 56 7.70 45.37 -5.88
C LYS A 56 8.15 45.87 -7.25
N LYS A 57 8.43 44.98 -8.21
CA LYS A 57 9.02 45.33 -9.51
C LYS A 57 8.14 44.83 -10.65
N GLY A 58 7.34 45.72 -11.25
CA GLY A 58 6.75 45.47 -12.58
C GLY A 58 5.25 45.11 -12.60
N ASN A 59 4.80 44.72 -13.81
CA ASN A 59 3.41 44.31 -14.05
C ASN A 59 3.11 42.95 -13.41
N LEU A 60 2.15 42.93 -12.50
CA LEU A 60 1.82 41.74 -11.70
C LEU A 60 0.76 40.84 -12.36
N THR A 61 0.18 41.22 -13.49
CA THR A 61 -0.90 40.46 -14.14
C THR A 61 -0.45 39.03 -14.46
N GLY A 62 -1.18 38.03 -13.93
CA GLY A 62 -0.88 36.61 -14.09
C GLY A 62 0.10 36.02 -13.06
N VAL A 63 0.74 36.85 -12.23
CA VAL A 63 1.63 36.40 -11.15
C VAL A 63 0.81 35.78 -10.03
N VAL A 64 1.32 34.72 -9.43
CA VAL A 64 0.72 34.08 -8.24
C VAL A 64 1.41 34.62 -6.99
N LEU A 65 0.66 35.31 -6.14
CA LEU A 65 1.14 35.85 -4.87
C LEU A 65 0.79 34.96 -3.70
N VAL A 66 1.70 34.84 -2.75
CA VAL A 66 1.47 34.18 -1.45
C VAL A 66 0.93 35.23 -0.47
N ILE A 67 -0.29 35.05 0.01
CA ILE A 67 -0.99 35.96 0.88
C ILE A 67 -1.04 35.37 2.30
N PRO A 68 -0.47 36.03 3.32
CA PRO A 68 -0.63 35.59 4.71
C PRO A 68 -2.05 35.91 5.18
N VAL A 69 -2.83 34.89 5.55
CA VAL A 69 -4.17 35.07 6.08
C VAL A 69 -4.16 34.86 7.59
N SER A 70 -4.63 35.84 8.33
CA SER A 70 -4.93 35.69 9.76
C SER A 70 -6.33 35.06 9.87
N SER A 71 -6.41 33.92 10.54
CA SER A 71 -7.66 33.22 10.83
C SER A 71 -8.53 34.10 11.75
N SER A 72 -9.45 34.87 11.16
CA SER A 72 -10.58 35.44 11.91
C SER A 72 -11.76 34.49 11.79
N SER A 73 -12.08 33.89 12.92
CA SER A 73 -13.19 32.98 13.14
C SER A 73 -14.54 33.63 12.85
N ASP A 74 -15.31 33.05 11.93
CA ASP A 74 -16.77 33.15 11.98
C ASP A 74 -17.31 31.82 12.51
N ASN A 75 -17.49 31.76 13.83
CA ASN A 75 -18.18 30.71 14.54
C ASN A 75 -19.69 30.86 14.33
N ARG A 76 -20.30 30.00 13.54
CA ARG A 76 -21.70 29.63 13.72
C ARG A 76 -21.81 28.15 14.01
N ASN A 77 -22.12 27.85 15.27
CA ASN A 77 -22.50 26.50 15.73
C ASN A 77 -23.65 25.95 14.90
N TYR A 78 -23.42 24.84 14.21
CA TYR A 78 -24.51 23.97 13.74
C TYR A 78 -24.51 22.71 14.60
N GLU A 79 -25.52 22.61 15.47
CA GLU A 79 -25.88 21.39 16.16
C GLU A 79 -26.29 20.32 15.15
N LYS A 80 -25.98 19.08 15.48
CA LYS A 80 -26.31 17.87 14.72
C LYS A 80 -27.84 17.72 14.66
N GLN A 81 -28.48 18.22 13.58
CA GLN A 81 -29.90 18.03 13.34
C GLN A 81 -30.11 16.78 12.46
N SER A 82 -31.04 15.92 12.87
CA SER A 82 -31.47 14.77 12.06
C SER A 82 -32.30 15.23 10.86
N VAL A 83 -32.05 14.67 9.67
CA VAL A 83 -32.82 14.96 8.46
C VAL A 83 -34.17 14.29 8.58
N LEU A 84 -35.25 15.08 8.55
CA LEU A 84 -36.62 14.59 8.57
C LEU A 84 -37.13 14.15 7.20
N ASN A 85 -36.78 14.89 6.16
CA ASN A 85 -37.25 14.66 4.81
C ASN A 85 -36.36 15.36 3.78
N PHE A 86 -36.55 15.05 2.50
CA PHE A 86 -35.89 15.73 1.39
C PHE A 86 -36.91 16.47 0.53
N LYS A 87 -36.57 17.70 0.14
CA LYS A 87 -37.31 18.47 -0.85
C LYS A 87 -36.58 18.39 -2.18
N GLU A 88 -37.25 17.92 -3.23
CA GLU A 88 -36.71 18.01 -4.58
C GLU A 88 -36.77 19.46 -5.08
N TYR A 89 -35.66 19.91 -5.66
CA TYR A 89 -35.52 21.28 -6.15
C TYR A 89 -34.95 21.27 -7.58
N LYS A 90 -35.67 21.86 -8.52
CA LYS A 90 -35.24 22.02 -9.91
C LYS A 90 -34.46 23.34 -10.06
N VAL A 91 -33.18 23.24 -10.42
CA VAL A 91 -32.24 24.35 -10.53
C VAL A 91 -32.67 25.33 -11.62
N LYS A 92 -32.73 26.62 -11.30
CA LYS A 92 -33.09 27.69 -12.23
C LYS A 92 -31.85 28.29 -12.89
N ARG A 93 -32.06 29.08 -13.94
CA ARG A 93 -30.98 29.76 -14.66
C ARG A 93 -30.23 30.73 -13.74
N LYS A 94 -28.90 30.68 -13.73
CA LYS A 94 -27.97 31.50 -12.90
C LYS A 94 -27.95 31.17 -11.39
N GLU A 95 -28.61 30.11 -10.95
CA GLU A 95 -28.43 29.62 -9.58
C GLU A 95 -27.12 28.87 -9.44
N THR A 96 -26.52 28.99 -8.25
CA THR A 96 -25.28 28.29 -7.86
C THR A 96 -25.55 27.45 -6.61
N LEU A 97 -24.74 26.45 -6.35
CA LEU A 97 -24.83 25.65 -5.11
C LEU A 97 -24.89 26.56 -3.88
N TYR A 98 -24.10 27.62 -3.86
CA TYR A 98 -24.10 28.58 -2.76
C TYR A 98 -25.43 29.35 -2.63
N SER A 99 -26.02 29.83 -3.75
CA SER A 99 -27.29 30.57 -3.70
C SER A 99 -28.45 29.67 -3.26
N ILE A 100 -28.47 28.41 -3.68
CA ILE A 100 -29.51 27.45 -3.31
C ILE A 100 -29.34 27.01 -1.84
N ALA A 101 -28.15 26.73 -1.39
CA ALA A 101 -27.86 26.40 0.01
C ALA A 101 -28.27 27.53 0.96
N LYS A 102 -27.87 28.78 0.63
CA LYS A 102 -28.22 29.97 1.40
C LYS A 102 -29.74 30.22 1.46
N ALA A 103 -30.44 30.02 0.33
CA ALA A 103 -31.90 30.20 0.26
C ALA A 103 -32.67 29.17 1.10
N ASN A 104 -32.08 28.01 1.36
CA ASN A 104 -32.70 26.94 2.14
C ASN A 104 -32.09 26.81 3.56
N GLY A 105 -31.21 27.70 3.98
CA GLY A 105 -30.65 27.72 5.33
C GLY A 105 -29.72 26.52 5.66
N ILE A 106 -29.10 25.93 4.64
CA ILE A 106 -28.21 24.79 4.78
C ILE A 106 -26.80 25.14 4.26
N SER A 107 -25.80 24.31 4.59
CA SER A 107 -24.48 24.47 4.03
C SER A 107 -24.37 23.88 2.59
N VAL A 108 -23.42 24.40 1.80
CA VAL A 108 -23.07 23.79 0.49
C VAL A 108 -22.61 22.36 0.67
N GLY A 109 -21.93 22.07 1.79
CA GLY A 109 -21.51 20.72 2.17
C GLY A 109 -22.70 19.79 2.37
N ASP A 110 -23.76 20.22 3.08
CA ASP A 110 -24.98 19.44 3.25
C ASP A 110 -25.69 19.21 1.93
N LEU A 111 -25.73 20.24 1.06
CA LEU A 111 -26.33 20.08 -0.26
C LEU A 111 -25.60 19.04 -1.11
N LYS A 112 -24.28 19.05 -1.14
CA LYS A 112 -23.44 18.06 -1.84
C LYS A 112 -23.52 16.68 -1.20
N LYS A 113 -23.60 16.60 0.13
CA LYS A 113 -23.69 15.33 0.87
C LYS A 113 -24.88 14.46 0.42
N TYR A 114 -26.00 15.08 0.11
CA TYR A 114 -27.23 14.40 -0.33
C TYR A 114 -27.44 14.42 -1.85
N ASN A 115 -26.47 14.98 -2.61
CA ASN A 115 -26.40 15.01 -4.07
C ASN A 115 -24.96 14.74 -4.49
N THR A 116 -24.51 13.50 -4.29
CA THR A 116 -23.09 13.13 -4.39
C THR A 116 -22.48 13.34 -5.78
N TYR A 117 -23.27 13.32 -6.85
CA TYR A 117 -22.81 13.62 -8.20
C TYR A 117 -22.26 15.07 -8.35
N LEU A 118 -22.69 16.01 -7.48
CA LEU A 118 -22.21 17.40 -7.48
C LEU A 118 -20.78 17.56 -6.95
N TYR A 119 -20.10 16.47 -6.57
CA TYR A 119 -18.67 16.50 -6.31
C TYR A 119 -17.86 16.41 -7.59
N ASP A 120 -18.39 15.75 -8.61
CA ASP A 120 -17.69 15.44 -9.86
C ASP A 120 -18.27 16.22 -11.06
N GLU A 121 -19.52 16.71 -10.97
CA GLU A 121 -20.22 17.43 -12.03
C GLU A 121 -20.62 18.85 -11.58
N GLU A 122 -20.62 19.79 -12.52
CA GLU A 122 -21.09 21.15 -12.28
C GLU A 122 -22.63 21.21 -12.31
N LEU A 123 -23.19 22.03 -11.40
CA LEU A 123 -24.62 22.26 -11.31
C LEU A 123 -25.16 22.96 -12.56
N GLY A 124 -26.03 22.29 -13.30
CA GLY A 124 -26.65 22.76 -14.52
C GLY A 124 -28.07 23.30 -14.32
N LYS A 125 -28.53 24.17 -15.26
CA LYS A 125 -29.94 24.58 -15.32
C LYS A 125 -30.82 23.38 -15.63
N GLY A 126 -31.79 23.12 -14.76
CA GLY A 126 -32.78 22.04 -14.95
C GLY A 126 -32.46 20.79 -14.13
N ASP A 127 -31.29 20.72 -13.50
CA ASP A 127 -30.96 19.63 -12.60
C ASP A 127 -31.94 19.54 -11.44
N VAL A 128 -32.25 18.34 -11.01
CA VAL A 128 -33.09 18.10 -9.84
C VAL A 128 -32.21 17.64 -8.69
N ILE A 129 -32.13 18.48 -7.67
CA ILE A 129 -31.32 18.23 -6.48
C ILE A 129 -32.20 17.98 -5.24
N ARG A 130 -31.69 17.20 -4.30
CA ARG A 130 -32.35 16.92 -3.02
C ARG A 130 -31.85 17.88 -1.95
N ILE A 131 -32.73 18.65 -1.37
CA ILE A 131 -32.44 19.60 -0.29
C ILE A 131 -32.89 18.96 1.03
N PRO A 132 -31.96 18.72 2.00
CA PRO A 132 -32.34 18.15 3.29
C PRO A 132 -33.15 19.15 4.14
N VAL A 133 -34.20 18.66 4.79
CA VAL A 133 -35.03 19.40 5.74
C VAL A 133 -34.74 18.86 7.15
N PHE A 134 -34.23 19.70 8.02
CA PHE A 134 -33.85 19.35 9.40
C PHE A 134 -34.98 19.66 10.39
N SER A 135 -35.10 18.83 11.46
CA SER A 135 -36.06 19.06 12.55
C SER A 135 -35.60 20.18 13.48
N LYS A 136 -36.53 21.05 13.84
CA LYS A 136 -36.36 21.96 14.96
C LYS A 136 -36.95 21.28 16.21
N ASN A 137 -36.11 20.84 17.11
CA ASN A 137 -36.41 20.22 18.40
C ASN A 137 -36.64 18.68 18.34
N ASP A 138 -35.69 17.95 18.93
CA ASP A 138 -36.03 16.88 19.87
C ASP A 138 -34.81 16.57 20.72
N THR A 139 -34.90 16.89 21.99
CA THR A 139 -34.02 16.45 23.08
C THR A 139 -34.29 14.96 23.30
N ILE A 140 -33.45 14.09 22.76
CA ILE A 140 -33.51 12.67 23.12
C ILE A 140 -32.67 12.46 24.37
N ASN A 141 -33.35 12.23 25.49
CA ASN A 141 -32.80 11.62 26.70
C ASN A 141 -32.26 10.23 26.38
N ILE A 142 -30.93 10.08 26.41
CA ILE A 142 -30.30 8.77 26.52
C ILE A 142 -29.84 8.62 27.98
N ASN A 143 -30.77 8.16 28.82
CA ASN A 143 -30.40 7.42 30.00
C ASN A 143 -30.11 5.99 29.56
N ASN A 144 -28.83 5.53 29.67
CA ASN A 144 -28.55 4.30 30.40
C ASN A 144 -27.07 3.93 30.39
N SER A 145 -26.60 3.77 31.62
CA SER A 145 -25.58 2.84 32.10
C SER A 145 -24.19 2.91 31.46
N VAL A 146 -23.41 3.84 31.96
CA VAL A 146 -21.94 3.66 32.01
C VAL A 146 -21.61 3.15 33.40
N GLN A 147 -21.25 1.87 33.50
CA GLN A 147 -20.65 1.31 34.70
C GLN A 147 -19.35 2.04 35.02
N ASN A 148 -19.26 2.49 36.26
CA ASN A 148 -18.11 3.15 36.86
C ASN A 148 -16.84 2.30 36.76
N SER A 149 -15.91 2.74 35.93
CA SER A 149 -14.49 2.50 36.16
C SER A 149 -13.87 3.82 36.62
N SER A 150 -13.31 3.81 37.82
CA SER A 150 -12.69 4.95 38.49
C SER A 150 -11.44 5.40 37.71
N PHE A 151 -11.60 6.45 36.92
CA PHE A 151 -10.48 7.19 36.37
C PHE A 151 -10.08 8.29 37.37
N GLU A 152 -8.83 8.34 37.80
CA GLU A 152 -8.29 9.51 38.49
C GLU A 152 -8.26 10.69 37.52
N ASN A 153 -9.22 11.60 37.69
CA ASN A 153 -9.31 12.82 36.90
C ASN A 153 -8.29 13.86 37.40
N LEU A 154 -7.44 14.33 36.51
CA LEU A 154 -6.58 15.47 36.75
C LEU A 154 -7.40 16.76 36.66
N LYS A 155 -7.02 17.80 37.44
CA LYS A 155 -7.65 19.12 37.38
C LYS A 155 -6.80 20.09 36.57
N HIS A 156 -7.40 20.74 35.59
CA HIS A 156 -6.78 21.81 34.79
C HIS A 156 -7.39 23.16 35.13
N ILE A 157 -6.52 24.15 35.39
CA ILE A 157 -6.95 25.52 35.60
C ILE A 157 -6.87 26.27 34.27
N VAL A 158 -7.97 26.79 33.79
CA VAL A 158 -8.07 27.52 32.52
C VAL A 158 -7.25 28.79 32.57
N MET A 159 -6.31 28.96 31.66
CA MET A 159 -5.48 30.15 31.52
C MET A 159 -6.20 31.25 30.70
N PRO A 160 -5.83 32.54 30.84
CA PRO A 160 -6.37 33.58 29.97
C PRO A 160 -6.18 33.23 28.50
N GLN A 161 -7.24 33.41 27.70
CA GLN A 161 -7.29 33.08 26.25
C GLN A 161 -7.17 31.59 25.90
N GLU A 162 -7.25 30.68 26.85
CA GLU A 162 -7.23 29.26 26.60
C GLU A 162 -8.64 28.73 26.29
N GLY A 163 -8.83 28.17 25.10
CA GLY A 163 -10.11 27.61 24.66
C GLY A 163 -10.23 26.10 24.96
N LYS A 164 -11.46 25.56 25.03
CA LYS A 164 -11.74 24.14 25.27
C LYS A 164 -10.97 23.21 24.32
N MET A 165 -10.82 23.59 23.04
CA MET A 165 -10.11 22.81 22.05
C MET A 165 -8.60 22.72 22.35
N ALA A 166 -8.00 23.82 22.82
CA ALA A 166 -6.61 23.85 23.24
C ALA A 166 -6.37 22.94 24.46
N ILE A 167 -7.29 22.99 25.43
CA ILE A 167 -7.24 22.13 26.63
C ILE A 167 -7.43 20.66 26.27
N ALA A 168 -8.41 20.32 25.43
CA ALA A 168 -8.64 18.97 24.97
C ALA A 168 -7.40 18.40 24.26
N ARG A 169 -6.78 19.19 23.36
CA ARG A 169 -5.54 18.83 22.65
C ARG A 169 -4.36 18.62 23.61
N LYS A 170 -4.21 19.50 24.60
CA LYS A 170 -3.13 19.43 25.60
C LYS A 170 -3.15 18.11 26.40
N TYR A 171 -4.33 17.55 26.65
CA TYR A 171 -4.52 16.32 27.41
C TYR A 171 -4.86 15.10 26.53
N GLY A 172 -4.76 15.23 25.20
CA GLY A 172 -5.02 14.14 24.25
C GLY A 172 -6.47 13.65 24.25
N MET A 173 -7.41 14.53 24.60
CA MET A 173 -8.84 14.28 24.71
C MET A 173 -9.59 14.79 23.49
N THR A 174 -10.72 14.15 23.18
CA THR A 174 -11.71 14.74 22.26
C THR A 174 -12.55 15.80 22.98
N MET A 175 -13.15 16.74 22.22
CA MET A 175 -14.09 17.71 22.76
C MET A 175 -15.28 17.05 23.48
N ALA A 176 -15.76 15.94 22.93
CA ALA A 176 -16.83 15.16 23.55
C ALA A 176 -16.43 14.61 24.94
N GLN A 177 -15.19 14.11 25.08
CA GLN A 177 -14.66 13.63 26.36
C GLN A 177 -14.46 14.76 27.35
N LEU A 178 -13.93 15.92 26.91
CA LEU A 178 -13.78 17.08 27.79
C LEU A 178 -15.13 17.59 28.29
N ASN A 179 -16.14 17.67 27.42
CA ASN A 179 -17.49 18.09 27.77
C ASN A 179 -18.18 17.06 28.70
N ALA A 180 -17.98 15.76 28.47
CA ALA A 180 -18.54 14.71 29.32
C ALA A 180 -17.96 14.76 30.75
N LEU A 181 -16.68 15.08 30.90
CA LEU A 181 -16.04 15.26 32.20
C LEU A 181 -16.40 16.57 32.90
N ASN A 182 -16.95 17.56 32.14
CA ASN A 182 -17.31 18.90 32.64
C ASN A 182 -18.70 19.28 32.16
N PRO A 183 -19.75 18.53 32.58
CA PRO A 183 -21.12 18.82 32.15
C PRO A 183 -21.56 20.22 32.63
N GLY A 184 -22.24 20.99 31.76
CA GLY A 184 -22.74 22.34 32.05
C GLY A 184 -21.74 23.48 31.83
N VAL A 185 -20.50 23.20 31.44
CA VAL A 185 -19.52 24.25 31.09
C VAL A 185 -19.70 24.60 29.61
N THR A 186 -20.38 25.70 29.32
CA THR A 186 -20.53 26.23 27.96
C THR A 186 -19.37 27.14 27.58
N ASP A 187 -19.04 28.11 28.45
CA ASP A 187 -17.95 29.06 28.24
C ASP A 187 -16.88 28.92 29.31
N LEU A 188 -15.62 29.12 28.88
CA LEU A 188 -14.48 29.07 29.80
C LEU A 188 -14.16 30.45 30.36
N LYS A 189 -13.91 30.49 31.67
CA LYS A 189 -13.40 31.68 32.34
C LYS A 189 -11.98 31.44 32.84
N PRO A 190 -11.05 32.41 32.71
CA PRO A 190 -9.74 32.31 33.32
C PRO A 190 -9.85 31.98 34.81
N GLY A 191 -9.06 30.99 35.28
CA GLY A 191 -9.11 30.49 36.65
C GLY A 191 -10.16 29.39 36.90
N GLN A 192 -11.00 29.06 35.94
CA GLN A 192 -11.96 27.95 36.05
C GLN A 192 -11.24 26.62 36.09
N VAL A 193 -11.70 25.69 36.92
CA VAL A 193 -11.11 24.35 37.04
C VAL A 193 -11.93 23.37 36.24
N LEU A 194 -11.25 22.64 35.32
CA LEU A 194 -11.83 21.55 34.53
C LEU A 194 -11.24 20.20 34.91
N ASN A 195 -12.06 19.17 34.86
CA ASN A 195 -11.61 17.78 34.97
C ASN A 195 -11.06 17.33 33.61
N VAL A 196 -9.85 16.78 33.62
CA VAL A 196 -9.18 16.27 32.41
C VAL A 196 -8.59 14.90 32.67
N ILE A 197 -8.38 14.10 31.61
CA ILE A 197 -7.76 12.78 31.72
C ILE A 197 -6.25 12.94 31.95
N ASN A 198 -5.68 12.19 32.90
CA ASN A 198 -4.23 12.18 33.12
C ASN A 198 -3.50 11.48 31.96
N PRO A 199 -2.65 12.18 31.19
CA PRO A 199 -1.94 11.56 30.07
C PRO A 199 -0.88 10.53 30.48
N GLN A 200 -0.53 10.44 31.77
CA GLN A 200 0.43 9.45 32.29
C GLN A 200 -0.22 8.08 32.63
N ASN A 201 -1.53 7.98 32.71
CA ASN A 201 -2.25 6.72 32.88
C ASN A 201 -2.47 6.01 31.53
N LYS A 202 -1.40 5.72 30.80
CA LYS A 202 -1.43 4.94 29.53
C LYS A 202 -1.55 3.42 29.75
N ASP A 203 -1.77 2.95 30.95
CA ASP A 203 -1.82 1.51 31.28
C ASP A 203 -3.24 0.92 31.35
N SER A 204 -4.20 1.44 30.62
CA SER A 204 -5.45 0.75 30.41
C SER A 204 -5.40 -0.09 29.12
N LYS A 205 -5.68 -1.38 29.22
CA LYS A 205 -5.72 -2.35 28.11
C LYS A 205 -6.44 -1.85 26.85
N ALA A 206 -7.41 -0.96 26.98
CA ALA A 206 -8.15 -0.36 25.87
C ALA A 206 -7.33 0.67 25.05
N ALA A 207 -6.36 1.36 25.66
CA ALA A 207 -5.48 2.31 24.95
C ALA A 207 -4.31 1.59 24.25
N GLN A 208 -3.86 0.47 24.81
CA GLN A 208 -2.85 -0.40 24.18
C GLN A 208 -3.39 -1.10 22.93
N ASP A 209 -4.67 -1.51 22.92
CA ASP A 209 -5.30 -2.10 21.75
C ASP A 209 -5.59 -1.08 20.64
N ALA A 210 -5.89 0.18 20.96
CA ALA A 210 -6.10 1.22 19.96
C ALA A 210 -4.83 1.60 19.21
N GLY A 211 -3.66 1.60 19.85
CA GLY A 211 -2.37 1.88 19.22
C GLY A 211 -1.84 0.75 18.35
N LYS A 212 -2.23 -0.49 18.62
CA LYS A 212 -1.82 -1.67 17.84
C LYS A 212 -2.49 -1.76 16.47
N ASN A 213 -3.64 -1.13 16.29
CA ASN A 213 -4.51 -1.32 15.13
C ASN A 213 -4.48 -0.21 14.09
N PHE A 214 -3.76 0.88 14.33
CA PHE A 214 -3.73 2.05 13.46
C PHE A 214 -2.31 2.56 13.21
N ILE A 215 -2.10 3.09 12.00
CA ILE A 215 -0.94 3.89 11.61
C ILE A 215 -1.34 5.35 11.70
N SER A 216 -0.55 6.19 12.37
CA SER A 216 -0.72 7.64 12.34
C SER A 216 0.04 8.17 11.12
N TYR A 217 -0.64 8.75 10.15
CA TYR A 217 -0.07 9.19 8.88
C TYR A 217 -0.36 10.68 8.63
N THR A 218 0.69 11.45 8.32
CA THR A 218 0.54 12.86 7.93
C THR A 218 0.42 12.95 6.42
N VAL A 219 -0.71 13.46 5.94
CA VAL A 219 -1.03 13.61 4.51
C VAL A 219 -0.04 14.56 3.85
N LYS A 220 0.63 14.11 2.78
CA LYS A 220 1.60 14.91 2.03
C LYS A 220 0.91 15.81 1.00
N PRO A 221 1.55 16.91 0.54
CA PRO A 221 1.03 17.72 -0.56
C PRO A 221 0.74 16.88 -1.81
N LYS A 222 -0.39 17.16 -2.49
CA LYS A 222 -0.87 16.45 -3.68
C LYS A 222 -1.33 15.00 -3.47
N GLU A 223 -1.40 14.50 -2.24
CA GLU A 223 -2.07 13.25 -1.94
C GLU A 223 -3.59 13.43 -1.94
N ASN A 224 -4.29 12.40 -2.37
CA ASN A 224 -5.74 12.33 -2.39
C ASN A 224 -6.23 10.96 -1.90
N TYR A 225 -7.53 10.81 -1.71
CA TYR A 225 -8.10 9.53 -1.27
C TYR A 225 -7.68 8.35 -2.14
N TYR A 226 -7.64 8.52 -3.46
CA TYR A 226 -7.24 7.47 -4.38
C TYR A 226 -5.81 6.98 -4.11
N ARG A 227 -4.86 7.90 -3.93
CA ARG A 227 -3.47 7.54 -3.59
C ARG A 227 -3.37 6.85 -2.25
N LEU A 228 -4.01 7.41 -1.21
CA LEU A 228 -3.96 6.84 0.14
C LEU A 228 -4.64 5.47 0.22
N THR A 229 -5.79 5.28 -0.45
CA THR A 229 -6.47 3.98 -0.46
C THR A 229 -5.67 2.91 -1.18
N LYS A 230 -4.96 3.26 -2.25
CA LYS A 230 -4.02 2.36 -2.93
C LYS A 230 -2.78 2.07 -2.07
N GLN A 231 -2.19 3.12 -1.50
CA GLN A 231 -0.98 3.04 -0.69
C GLN A 231 -1.16 2.19 0.56
N PHE A 232 -2.28 2.31 1.24
CA PHE A 232 -2.55 1.62 2.51
C PHE A 232 -3.52 0.45 2.39
N ASN A 233 -3.83 0.03 1.18
CA ASN A 233 -4.79 -1.05 0.89
C ASN A 233 -6.07 -0.95 1.74
N THR A 234 -6.69 0.23 1.73
CA THR A 234 -7.89 0.55 2.50
C THR A 234 -8.94 1.21 1.61
N SER A 235 -10.15 1.41 2.11
CA SER A 235 -11.19 2.14 1.38
C SER A 235 -11.35 3.56 1.91
N LYS A 236 -11.90 4.47 1.08
CA LYS A 236 -12.27 5.82 1.48
C LYS A 236 -13.22 5.81 2.68
N ASP A 237 -14.22 4.92 2.65
CA ASP A 237 -15.21 4.79 3.73
C ASP A 237 -14.54 4.33 5.03
N THR A 238 -13.55 3.45 4.93
CA THR A 238 -12.76 2.99 6.07
C THR A 238 -11.92 4.13 6.65
N LEU A 239 -11.26 4.93 5.80
CA LEU A 239 -10.51 6.11 6.27
C LEU A 239 -11.43 7.11 6.97
N ILE A 240 -12.60 7.40 6.41
CA ILE A 240 -13.60 8.30 7.01
C ILE A 240 -14.16 7.73 8.32
N LYS A 241 -14.44 6.43 8.37
CA LYS A 241 -14.94 5.74 9.59
C LYS A 241 -14.02 5.95 10.80
N TYR A 242 -12.71 5.86 10.57
CA TYR A 242 -11.72 6.00 11.65
C TYR A 242 -11.19 7.42 11.83
N ASN A 243 -11.53 8.33 10.93
CA ASN A 243 -11.20 9.75 10.96
C ASN A 243 -12.44 10.58 10.60
N PRO A 244 -13.39 10.75 11.52
CA PRO A 244 -14.64 11.46 11.23
C PRO A 244 -14.45 12.87 10.65
N ILE A 245 -13.33 13.52 10.97
CA ILE A 245 -12.95 14.84 10.44
C ILE A 245 -12.85 14.84 8.90
N LEU A 246 -12.49 13.71 8.29
CA LEU A 246 -12.41 13.56 6.83
C LEU A 246 -13.78 13.61 6.14
N ALA A 247 -14.86 13.38 6.89
CA ALA A 247 -16.22 13.55 6.38
C ALA A 247 -16.65 15.01 6.37
N GLU A 248 -16.07 15.83 7.26
CA GLU A 248 -16.44 17.24 7.47
C GLU A 248 -15.54 18.18 6.66
N GLU A 249 -14.23 17.94 6.68
CA GLU A 249 -13.22 18.84 6.11
C GLU A 249 -12.59 18.27 4.82
N GLY A 250 -12.83 17.01 4.53
CA GLY A 250 -12.14 16.33 3.43
C GLY A 250 -10.70 15.93 3.79
N LEU A 251 -9.90 15.55 2.79
CA LEU A 251 -8.50 15.18 2.96
C LEU A 251 -7.61 16.35 2.55
N GLU A 252 -6.87 16.91 3.49
CA GLU A 252 -5.97 18.04 3.26
C GLU A 252 -4.52 17.69 3.62
N ALA A 253 -3.57 18.29 2.88
CA ALA A 253 -2.15 18.14 3.17
C ALA A 253 -1.80 18.69 4.57
N GLY A 254 -1.00 17.93 5.32
CA GLY A 254 -0.64 18.26 6.70
C GLY A 254 -1.59 17.68 7.76
N MET A 255 -2.73 17.13 7.39
CA MET A 255 -3.59 16.40 8.32
C MET A 255 -2.91 15.13 8.80
N THR A 256 -2.98 14.86 10.10
CA THR A 256 -2.58 13.56 10.66
C THR A 256 -3.81 12.68 10.83
N ILE A 257 -3.89 11.62 10.03
CA ILE A 257 -5.00 10.67 10.00
C ILE A 257 -4.61 9.30 10.58
N LYS A 258 -5.59 8.61 11.14
CA LYS A 258 -5.46 7.22 11.57
C LYS A 258 -5.83 6.32 10.42
N ILE A 259 -4.87 5.54 9.97
CA ILE A 259 -5.09 4.54 8.93
C ILE A 259 -5.15 3.18 9.62
N PRO A 260 -6.26 2.42 9.49
CA PRO A 260 -6.32 1.10 10.08
C PRO A 260 -5.22 0.23 9.46
N LYS A 261 -4.50 -0.49 10.32
CA LYS A 261 -3.59 -1.52 9.83
C LYS A 261 -4.45 -2.51 9.04
N PRO A 262 -4.03 -2.96 7.86
CA PRO A 262 -4.72 -4.05 7.17
C PRO A 262 -4.91 -5.20 8.15
N GLN A 263 -6.11 -5.77 8.23
CA GLN A 263 -6.39 -6.88 9.18
C GLN A 263 -5.49 -8.11 8.94
N THR A 264 -4.88 -8.22 7.76
CA THR A 264 -3.79 -9.15 7.47
C THR A 264 -2.55 -8.94 8.36
N MET A 265 -2.38 -7.77 9.01
CA MET A 265 -1.30 -7.53 9.97
C MET A 265 -1.68 -7.83 11.42
N LEU A 266 -2.97 -8.09 11.73
CA LEU A 266 -3.44 -8.20 13.10
C LEU A 266 -3.73 -9.63 13.55
N ASN A 267 -4.01 -10.55 12.61
CA ASN A 267 -4.35 -11.95 12.93
C ASN A 267 -3.21 -12.93 12.65
N ASP A 268 -2.10 -12.44 12.10
CA ASP A 268 -0.89 -13.24 11.96
C ASP A 268 0.20 -12.70 12.89
N THR A 269 0.10 -13.03 14.18
CA THR A 269 1.28 -13.52 14.85
C THR A 269 1.58 -14.82 14.09
N LEU A 270 2.23 -14.70 12.94
CA LEU A 270 2.90 -15.83 12.36
C LEU A 270 3.93 -16.25 13.41
N SER A 271 3.53 -17.21 14.25
CA SER A 271 4.51 -18.18 14.65
C SER A 271 5.20 -18.55 13.33
N VAL A 272 6.52 -18.40 13.28
CA VAL A 272 7.38 -19.10 12.33
C VAL A 272 7.32 -20.58 12.78
N SER A 273 6.11 -21.15 12.83
CA SER A 273 5.92 -22.57 12.79
C SER A 273 6.07 -22.90 11.33
N ALA A 274 7.15 -23.58 10.99
CA ALA A 274 7.36 -24.14 9.68
C ALA A 274 6.04 -24.76 9.22
N SER A 275 5.36 -24.13 8.26
CA SER A 275 4.10 -24.66 7.74
C SER A 275 4.37 -26.09 7.29
N LYS A 276 3.58 -27.03 7.77
CA LYS A 276 3.77 -28.47 7.48
C LYS A 276 3.83 -28.63 5.96
N LYS A 277 4.95 -29.12 5.45
CA LYS A 277 5.09 -29.44 4.03
C LYS A 277 4.26 -30.68 3.72
N ILE A 278 3.39 -30.60 2.74
CA ILE A 278 2.56 -31.73 2.27
C ILE A 278 2.99 -32.15 0.87
N LYS A 279 2.85 -33.44 0.60
CA LYS A 279 3.09 -34.05 -0.73
C LYS A 279 1.75 -34.44 -1.32
N LEU A 280 1.32 -33.74 -2.36
CA LEU A 280 0.01 -33.96 -2.99
C LEU A 280 -0.06 -35.32 -3.69
N GLU A 281 1.05 -35.88 -4.12
CA GLU A 281 1.11 -37.20 -4.73
C GLU A 281 0.62 -38.32 -3.79
N GLU A 282 0.81 -38.14 -2.48
CA GLU A 282 0.35 -39.08 -1.44
C GLU A 282 -1.16 -38.90 -1.12
N LEU A 283 -1.79 -37.84 -1.61
CA LEU A 283 -3.18 -37.48 -1.33
C LEU A 283 -4.13 -37.73 -2.51
N ILE A 284 -3.65 -38.39 -3.59
CA ILE A 284 -4.47 -38.64 -4.77
C ILE A 284 -5.61 -39.59 -4.46
N THR A 285 -6.84 -39.10 -4.47
CA THR A 285 -8.07 -39.86 -4.23
C THR A 285 -9.03 -39.82 -5.41
N ASN A 286 -8.96 -38.78 -6.26
CA ASN A 286 -9.87 -38.53 -7.36
C ASN A 286 -9.14 -38.58 -8.71
N ARG A 287 -9.24 -39.76 -9.39
CA ARG A 287 -8.60 -40.01 -10.69
C ARG A 287 -9.51 -39.75 -11.90
N ARG A 288 -10.64 -39.02 -11.71
CA ARG A 288 -11.47 -38.61 -12.85
C ARG A 288 -10.69 -37.71 -13.79
N ARG A 289 -11.09 -37.70 -15.07
CA ARG A 289 -10.51 -36.78 -16.06
C ARG A 289 -10.63 -35.34 -15.59
N LYS A 290 -9.51 -34.59 -15.56
CA LYS A 290 -9.48 -33.17 -15.25
C LYS A 290 -9.54 -32.36 -16.55
N LYS A 291 -10.37 -31.32 -16.54
CA LYS A 291 -10.54 -30.42 -17.69
C LYS A 291 -10.01 -29.03 -17.33
N ILE A 292 -8.98 -28.59 -18.00
CA ILE A 292 -8.40 -27.26 -17.78
C ILE A 292 -8.41 -26.42 -19.05
N ALA A 293 -8.52 -25.10 -18.90
CA ALA A 293 -8.26 -24.14 -19.97
C ALA A 293 -6.93 -23.42 -19.69
N VAL A 294 -6.15 -23.17 -20.73
CA VAL A 294 -4.90 -22.41 -20.68
C VAL A 294 -4.99 -21.23 -21.64
N MET A 295 -4.91 -20.02 -21.12
CA MET A 295 -5.13 -18.77 -21.87
C MET A 295 -3.84 -17.94 -21.88
N LEU A 296 -3.06 -18.00 -22.96
CA LEU A 296 -1.75 -17.35 -23.08
C LEU A 296 -1.65 -16.49 -24.34
N PRO A 297 -0.85 -15.40 -24.34
CA PRO A 297 -0.72 -14.49 -25.47
C PRO A 297 0.39 -14.91 -26.45
N PHE A 298 0.13 -15.94 -27.24
CA PHE A 298 1.08 -16.43 -28.25
C PHE A 298 1.12 -15.56 -29.49
N SER A 299 0.00 -14.90 -29.86
CA SER A 299 -0.12 -14.08 -31.08
C SER A 299 0.25 -14.85 -32.35
N LEU A 300 -0.26 -16.07 -32.51
CA LEU A 300 0.14 -17.00 -33.57
C LEU A 300 -0.08 -16.45 -34.99
N ARG A 301 -1.05 -15.54 -35.19
CA ARG A 301 -1.31 -14.91 -36.49
C ARG A 301 -0.11 -14.18 -37.06
N GLN A 302 0.78 -13.67 -36.23
CA GLN A 302 2.00 -12.99 -36.69
C GLN A 302 3.02 -13.95 -37.35
N PHE A 303 2.80 -15.27 -37.22
CA PHE A 303 3.62 -16.30 -37.88
C PHE A 303 3.01 -16.83 -39.18
N GLU A 304 1.83 -16.34 -39.57
CA GLU A 304 1.17 -16.69 -40.82
C GLU A 304 1.79 -15.89 -41.97
N GLY A 305 2.44 -16.58 -42.91
CA GLY A 305 3.06 -16.02 -44.12
C GLY A 305 4.44 -16.58 -44.41
N ASP A 306 4.73 -16.79 -45.69
CA ASP A 306 5.99 -17.43 -46.16
C ASP A 306 7.22 -16.52 -46.04
N SER A 307 7.01 -15.20 -45.88
CA SER A 307 8.10 -14.19 -45.88
C SER A 307 8.47 -13.67 -44.48
N ILE A 308 7.96 -14.33 -43.42
CA ILE A 308 8.13 -13.85 -42.06
C ILE A 308 9.40 -14.45 -41.44
N ASP A 309 10.27 -13.59 -40.94
CA ASP A 309 11.42 -14.00 -40.14
C ASP A 309 10.94 -14.39 -38.72
N LYS A 310 10.71 -15.70 -38.53
CA LYS A 310 10.23 -16.27 -37.28
C LYS A 310 11.26 -16.14 -36.16
N GLU A 311 12.55 -16.18 -36.47
CA GLU A 311 13.63 -16.05 -35.49
C GLU A 311 13.69 -14.61 -34.94
N ALA A 312 13.57 -13.62 -35.82
CA ALA A 312 13.51 -12.22 -35.41
C ALA A 312 12.28 -11.96 -34.50
N LEU A 313 11.10 -12.46 -34.89
CA LEU A 313 9.89 -12.33 -34.04
C LEU A 313 10.08 -12.96 -32.64
N LEU A 314 10.65 -14.16 -32.57
CA LEU A 314 10.94 -14.80 -31.29
C LEU A 314 11.98 -14.02 -30.48
N LYS A 315 12.96 -13.41 -31.13
CA LYS A 315 14.00 -12.61 -30.46
C LYS A 315 13.45 -11.29 -29.90
N ASP A 316 12.58 -10.64 -30.63
CA ASP A 316 12.09 -9.29 -30.27
C ASP A 316 10.88 -9.33 -29.32
N ASP A 317 10.04 -10.36 -29.41
CA ASP A 317 8.83 -10.47 -28.59
C ASP A 317 9.05 -11.24 -27.27
N ARG A 318 9.41 -10.50 -26.22
CA ARG A 318 9.58 -11.07 -24.87
C ARG A 318 8.31 -11.75 -24.33
N VAL A 319 7.13 -11.20 -24.61
CA VAL A 319 5.86 -11.76 -24.09
C VAL A 319 5.58 -13.10 -24.74
N LEU A 320 5.84 -13.22 -26.03
CA LEU A 320 5.75 -14.48 -26.75
C LEU A 320 6.71 -15.54 -26.16
N ARG A 321 8.00 -15.20 -25.99
CA ARG A 321 8.98 -16.13 -25.40
C ARG A 321 8.55 -16.63 -24.03
N VAL A 322 8.18 -15.70 -23.12
CA VAL A 322 7.69 -16.07 -21.78
C VAL A 322 6.46 -16.98 -21.86
N SER A 323 5.56 -16.72 -22.81
CA SER A 323 4.34 -17.55 -22.98
C SER A 323 4.66 -18.96 -23.50
N LEU A 324 5.60 -19.07 -24.44
CA LEU A 324 6.05 -20.36 -24.98
C LEU A 324 6.80 -21.18 -23.91
N ASP A 325 7.71 -20.54 -23.18
CA ASP A 325 8.45 -21.19 -22.10
C ASP A 325 7.49 -21.66 -20.99
N PHE A 326 6.55 -20.80 -20.57
CA PHE A 326 5.55 -21.18 -19.59
C PHE A 326 4.68 -22.36 -20.08
N TYR A 327 4.26 -22.32 -21.34
CA TYR A 327 3.44 -23.37 -21.94
C TYR A 327 4.16 -24.71 -22.06
N SER A 328 5.46 -24.72 -22.41
CA SER A 328 6.24 -25.96 -22.42
C SER A 328 6.28 -26.62 -21.04
N GLY A 329 6.42 -25.83 -19.97
CA GLY A 329 6.28 -26.34 -18.61
C GLY A 329 4.88 -26.89 -18.30
N VAL A 330 3.81 -26.24 -18.77
CA VAL A 330 2.43 -26.74 -18.63
C VAL A 330 2.28 -28.12 -19.27
N VAL A 331 2.81 -28.30 -20.48
CA VAL A 331 2.75 -29.59 -21.21
C VAL A 331 3.50 -30.69 -20.43
N THR A 332 4.73 -30.39 -19.99
CA THR A 332 5.53 -31.37 -19.22
C THR A 332 4.84 -31.73 -17.89
N ALA A 333 4.11 -30.79 -17.26
CA ALA A 333 3.34 -31.06 -16.04
C ALA A 333 2.14 -31.98 -16.33
N ILE A 334 1.43 -31.76 -17.44
CA ILE A 334 0.32 -32.63 -17.87
C ILE A 334 0.82 -34.04 -18.08
N ASP A 335 1.88 -34.22 -18.84
CA ASP A 335 2.47 -35.54 -19.11
C ASP A 335 2.93 -36.25 -17.82
N SER A 336 3.47 -35.49 -16.88
CA SER A 336 3.89 -36.01 -15.58
C SER A 336 2.71 -36.48 -14.73
N VAL A 337 1.59 -35.77 -14.74
CA VAL A 337 0.37 -36.14 -14.01
C VAL A 337 -0.37 -37.30 -14.69
N GLU A 338 -0.36 -37.37 -16.02
CA GLU A 338 -0.92 -38.50 -16.77
C GLU A 338 -0.17 -39.79 -16.47
N LYS A 339 1.15 -39.75 -16.30
CA LYS A 339 1.97 -40.90 -15.84
C LYS A 339 1.57 -41.39 -14.44
N LEU A 340 0.97 -40.54 -13.61
CA LEU A 340 0.37 -40.92 -12.31
C LEU A 340 -1.03 -41.55 -12.45
N GLY A 341 -1.55 -41.72 -13.66
CA GLY A 341 -2.86 -42.33 -13.95
C GLY A 341 -4.04 -41.36 -13.78
N ILE A 342 -3.82 -40.06 -13.94
CA ILE A 342 -4.88 -39.03 -13.91
C ILE A 342 -5.01 -38.46 -15.33
N PRO A 343 -6.09 -38.79 -16.07
CA PRO A 343 -6.25 -38.33 -17.45
C PRO A 343 -6.57 -36.82 -17.46
N ILE A 344 -5.90 -36.06 -18.34
CA ILE A 344 -6.06 -34.62 -18.48
C ILE A 344 -6.70 -34.27 -19.84
N SER A 345 -7.54 -33.23 -19.85
CA SER A 345 -8.06 -32.62 -21.07
C SER A 345 -7.79 -31.12 -20.99
N ALA A 346 -6.78 -30.66 -21.71
CA ALA A 346 -6.42 -29.23 -21.76
C ALA A 346 -6.94 -28.60 -23.06
N LYS A 347 -7.62 -27.45 -22.95
CA LYS A 347 -7.92 -26.55 -24.08
C LYS A 347 -7.03 -25.33 -24.00
N VAL A 348 -6.31 -25.02 -25.08
CA VAL A 348 -5.37 -23.90 -25.16
C VAL A 348 -5.92 -22.80 -26.04
N PHE A 349 -5.86 -21.55 -25.56
CA PHE A 349 -6.40 -20.39 -26.24
C PHE A 349 -5.33 -19.29 -26.37
N ASP A 350 -5.17 -18.80 -27.61
CA ASP A 350 -4.30 -17.65 -27.89
C ASP A 350 -5.06 -16.35 -27.62
N THR A 351 -4.61 -15.60 -26.62
CA THR A 351 -5.21 -14.30 -26.23
C THR A 351 -4.69 -13.14 -27.06
N GLU A 352 -3.74 -13.34 -27.95
CA GLU A 352 -3.16 -12.35 -28.89
C GLU A 352 -2.77 -11.02 -28.23
N LYS A 353 -2.42 -11.00 -26.94
CA LYS A 353 -2.21 -9.78 -26.11
C LYS A 353 -3.41 -8.80 -26.14
N SER A 354 -4.55 -9.26 -26.62
CA SER A 354 -5.73 -8.44 -26.91
C SER A 354 -6.85 -8.68 -25.92
N SER A 355 -7.32 -7.60 -25.29
CA SER A 355 -8.49 -7.67 -24.41
C SER A 355 -9.79 -8.02 -25.18
N ALA A 356 -9.89 -7.61 -26.44
CA ALA A 356 -11.02 -7.96 -27.31
C ALA A 356 -11.01 -9.46 -27.67
N LYS A 357 -9.81 -10.04 -27.91
CA LYS A 357 -9.68 -11.47 -28.16
C LYS A 357 -10.04 -12.29 -26.93
N VAL A 358 -9.64 -11.82 -25.75
CA VAL A 358 -10.07 -12.45 -24.49
C VAL A 358 -11.59 -12.40 -24.35
N ASP A 359 -12.24 -11.27 -24.65
CA ASP A 359 -13.71 -11.17 -24.61
C ASP A 359 -14.39 -12.13 -25.62
N GLU A 360 -13.79 -12.34 -26.79
CA GLU A 360 -14.26 -13.33 -27.79
C GLU A 360 -14.16 -14.77 -27.23
N ILE A 361 -12.98 -15.14 -26.72
CA ILE A 361 -12.73 -16.45 -26.12
C ILE A 361 -13.70 -16.70 -24.95
N LEU A 362 -13.85 -15.74 -24.05
CA LEU A 362 -14.73 -15.86 -22.89
C LEU A 362 -16.19 -16.10 -23.29
N ARG A 363 -16.70 -15.44 -24.35
CA ARG A 363 -18.05 -15.71 -24.89
C ARG A 363 -18.20 -17.13 -25.42
N GLN A 364 -17.16 -17.68 -26.05
CA GLN A 364 -17.17 -19.07 -26.54
C GLN A 364 -17.18 -20.09 -25.41
N LEU A 365 -16.55 -19.72 -24.26
CA LEU A 365 -16.38 -20.60 -23.11
C LEU A 365 -17.47 -20.45 -22.03
N GLU A 366 -18.46 -19.59 -22.22
CA GLU A 366 -19.48 -19.29 -21.22
C GLU A 366 -20.20 -20.53 -20.68
N TYR A 367 -20.35 -21.55 -21.53
CA TYR A 367 -21.06 -22.79 -21.19
C TYR A 367 -20.12 -24.00 -21.00
N ASP A 368 -18.80 -23.80 -21.15
CA ASP A 368 -17.83 -24.85 -20.92
C ASP A 368 -17.63 -25.08 -19.42
N ASN A 369 -17.54 -26.34 -19.05
CA ASN A 369 -17.32 -26.74 -17.65
C ASN A 369 -15.86 -27.21 -17.46
N PHE A 370 -15.00 -26.31 -16.98
CA PHE A 370 -13.62 -26.59 -16.62
C PHE A 370 -13.48 -26.81 -15.10
N ASP A 371 -12.52 -27.62 -14.71
CA ASP A 371 -12.11 -27.74 -13.30
C ASP A 371 -11.27 -26.54 -12.86
N ALA A 372 -10.53 -25.90 -13.79
CA ALA A 372 -9.79 -24.67 -13.57
C ALA A 372 -9.36 -24.00 -14.89
N VAL A 373 -9.03 -22.71 -14.81
CA VAL A 373 -8.48 -21.91 -15.90
C VAL A 373 -7.13 -21.32 -15.49
N ILE A 374 -6.07 -21.59 -16.25
CA ILE A 374 -4.74 -20.98 -16.07
C ILE A 374 -4.64 -19.78 -17.00
N GLY A 375 -4.44 -18.60 -16.45
CA GLY A 375 -4.44 -17.33 -17.18
C GLY A 375 -5.83 -16.67 -17.23
N PRO A 376 -5.98 -15.61 -18.04
CA PRO A 376 -4.96 -14.90 -18.84
C PRO A 376 -3.79 -14.33 -18.01
N VAL A 377 -2.77 -13.74 -18.70
CA VAL A 377 -1.57 -13.23 -18.02
C VAL A 377 -1.58 -11.72 -17.75
N LEU A 378 -2.54 -10.97 -18.30
CA LEU A 378 -2.69 -9.54 -18.05
C LEU A 378 -3.75 -9.27 -16.98
N SER A 379 -3.46 -8.44 -15.98
CA SER A 379 -4.30 -8.22 -14.79
C SER A 379 -5.77 -7.95 -15.14
N LYS A 380 -6.04 -6.98 -16.04
CA LYS A 380 -7.41 -6.67 -16.48
C LYS A 380 -8.13 -7.85 -17.11
N ASN A 381 -7.41 -8.70 -17.84
CA ASN A 381 -7.98 -9.85 -18.51
C ASN A 381 -8.24 -11.00 -17.53
N VAL A 382 -7.38 -11.18 -16.54
CA VAL A 382 -7.59 -12.13 -15.44
C VAL A 382 -8.83 -11.76 -14.64
N GLU A 383 -9.00 -10.49 -14.29
CA GLU A 383 -10.18 -10.00 -13.57
C GLU A 383 -11.48 -10.17 -14.39
N LYS A 384 -11.41 -10.01 -15.72
CA LYS A 384 -12.55 -10.29 -16.61
C LYS A 384 -12.90 -11.78 -16.63
N ALA A 385 -11.90 -12.64 -16.80
CA ALA A 385 -12.09 -14.09 -16.80
C ALA A 385 -12.68 -14.56 -15.46
N SER A 386 -12.13 -14.06 -14.33
CA SER A 386 -12.68 -14.34 -13.01
C SER A 386 -14.16 -14.00 -12.91
N ARG A 387 -14.60 -12.81 -13.34
CA ARG A 387 -16.02 -12.40 -13.31
C ARG A 387 -16.92 -13.31 -14.13
N LEU A 388 -16.50 -13.72 -15.32
CA LEU A 388 -17.30 -14.61 -16.15
C LEU A 388 -17.42 -16.01 -15.51
N PHE A 389 -16.29 -16.62 -15.19
CA PHE A 389 -16.23 -17.98 -14.67
C PHE A 389 -16.74 -18.11 -13.23
N ASN A 390 -16.87 -16.99 -12.49
CA ASN A 390 -17.46 -16.99 -11.15
C ASN A 390 -18.93 -17.45 -11.15
N ARG A 391 -19.66 -17.25 -12.26
CA ARG A 391 -21.06 -17.71 -12.40
C ARG A 391 -21.20 -19.22 -12.23
N ASN A 392 -20.21 -19.97 -12.69
CA ASN A 392 -20.14 -21.43 -12.59
C ASN A 392 -19.14 -21.89 -11.53
N ASN A 393 -18.65 -20.98 -10.68
CA ASN A 393 -17.67 -21.22 -9.63
C ASN A 393 -16.38 -21.91 -10.15
N ILE A 394 -15.96 -21.61 -11.39
CA ILE A 394 -14.74 -22.17 -12.00
C ILE A 394 -13.54 -21.33 -11.54
N PRO A 395 -12.52 -21.95 -10.92
CA PRO A 395 -11.31 -21.24 -10.45
C PRO A 395 -10.51 -20.68 -11.62
N VAL A 396 -10.04 -19.42 -11.47
CA VAL A 396 -9.16 -18.73 -12.43
C VAL A 396 -7.84 -18.43 -11.75
N LEU A 397 -6.76 -18.99 -12.27
CA LEU A 397 -5.41 -18.86 -11.73
C LEU A 397 -4.64 -17.77 -12.48
N SER A 398 -4.14 -16.79 -11.76
CA SER A 398 -3.21 -15.79 -12.30
C SER A 398 -1.78 -16.35 -12.27
N PRO A 399 -1.16 -16.66 -13.41
CA PRO A 399 0.08 -17.45 -13.40
C PRO A 399 1.34 -16.64 -13.10
N LEU A 400 1.42 -15.37 -13.55
CA LEU A 400 2.68 -14.60 -13.59
C LEU A 400 2.58 -13.20 -12.93
N ILE A 401 1.40 -12.77 -12.48
CA ILE A 401 1.17 -11.43 -11.97
C ILE A 401 1.59 -11.33 -10.50
N ASP A 402 2.42 -10.36 -10.19
CA ASP A 402 2.89 -10.02 -8.85
C ASP A 402 2.20 -8.76 -8.25
N ALA A 403 1.43 -8.04 -9.05
CA ALA A 403 0.59 -6.95 -8.58
C ALA A 403 -0.66 -7.49 -7.86
N GLU A 404 -1.18 -6.74 -6.89
CA GLU A 404 -2.45 -7.06 -6.25
C GLU A 404 -3.59 -7.10 -7.27
N LEU A 405 -4.36 -8.19 -7.28
CA LEU A 405 -5.51 -8.38 -8.15
C LEU A 405 -6.82 -8.19 -7.38
N ASN A 406 -7.75 -7.47 -8.01
CA ASN A 406 -9.11 -7.30 -7.54
C ASN A 406 -10.04 -8.20 -8.38
N GLY A 407 -10.32 -9.39 -7.88
CA GLY A 407 -11.15 -10.36 -8.59
C GLY A 407 -12.28 -10.90 -7.72
N GLU A 408 -13.07 -11.75 -8.34
CA GLU A 408 -14.17 -12.46 -7.70
C GLU A 408 -13.66 -13.56 -6.76
N SER A 409 -14.57 -14.24 -6.05
CA SER A 409 -14.23 -15.30 -5.09
C SER A 409 -13.50 -16.51 -5.69
N ASN A 410 -13.58 -16.69 -7.02
CA ASN A 410 -12.94 -17.76 -7.78
C ASN A 410 -11.54 -17.42 -8.31
N LEU A 411 -11.02 -16.22 -8.04
CA LEU A 411 -9.68 -15.82 -8.48
C LEU A 411 -8.62 -16.34 -7.52
N LEU A 412 -7.60 -17.03 -8.05
CA LEU A 412 -6.40 -17.45 -7.34
C LEU A 412 -5.19 -16.64 -7.83
N GLN A 413 -4.66 -15.81 -6.98
CA GLN A 413 -3.36 -15.17 -7.21
C GLN A 413 -2.26 -16.14 -6.79
N THR A 414 -1.64 -16.80 -7.76
CA THR A 414 -0.72 -17.92 -7.49
C THR A 414 0.73 -17.50 -7.25
N ARG A 415 1.08 -16.27 -7.57
CA ARG A 415 2.37 -15.66 -7.26
C ARG A 415 2.22 -14.71 -6.08
N PRO A 416 3.05 -14.83 -5.04
CA PRO A 416 3.11 -13.83 -3.97
C PRO A 416 3.30 -12.43 -4.52
N SER A 417 2.58 -11.47 -3.94
CA SER A 417 2.72 -10.07 -4.32
C SER A 417 3.99 -9.45 -3.70
N LYS A 418 4.42 -8.30 -4.25
CA LYS A 418 5.52 -7.53 -3.67
C LYS A 418 5.27 -7.22 -2.19
N LEU A 419 4.04 -6.90 -1.79
CA LEU A 419 3.69 -6.67 -0.39
C LEU A 419 3.91 -7.89 0.51
N MET A 420 3.71 -9.11 -0.01
CA MET A 420 3.98 -10.35 0.73
C MET A 420 5.47 -10.61 0.88
N MET A 421 6.26 -10.32 -0.16
CA MET A 421 7.72 -10.41 -0.09
C MET A 421 8.28 -9.41 0.93
N GLU A 422 7.84 -8.13 0.89
CA GLU A 422 8.17 -7.14 1.91
C GLU A 422 7.79 -7.62 3.32
N LYS A 423 6.57 -8.16 3.50
CA LYS A 423 6.09 -8.66 4.80
C LYS A 423 6.96 -9.79 5.32
N ALA A 424 7.31 -10.76 4.45
CA ALA A 424 8.14 -11.90 4.83
C ALA A 424 9.54 -11.45 5.31
N LEU A 425 10.18 -10.54 4.57
CA LEU A 425 11.47 -9.98 4.94
C LEU A 425 11.40 -9.19 6.26
N ILE A 426 10.43 -8.29 6.39
CA ILE A 426 10.23 -7.48 7.59
C ILE A 426 10.01 -8.38 8.82
N THR A 427 9.17 -9.41 8.70
CA THR A 427 8.91 -10.36 9.78
C THR A 427 10.16 -11.13 10.19
N TYR A 428 10.97 -11.54 9.23
CA TYR A 428 12.26 -12.20 9.49
C TYR A 428 13.23 -11.26 10.25
N ILE A 429 13.40 -10.03 9.75
CA ILE A 429 14.27 -9.04 10.40
C ILE A 429 13.78 -8.76 11.83
N ASP A 430 12.48 -8.53 12.02
CA ASP A 430 11.87 -8.23 13.33
C ASP A 430 12.12 -9.35 14.34
N SER A 431 12.08 -10.60 13.90
CA SER A 431 12.29 -11.77 14.76
C SER A 431 13.72 -11.93 15.27
N LEU A 432 14.72 -11.35 14.58
CA LEU A 432 16.16 -11.56 14.84
C LEU A 432 16.97 -10.27 15.06
N LYS A 433 16.31 -9.12 15.04
CA LYS A 433 16.97 -7.79 15.11
C LYS A 433 17.60 -7.46 16.46
N GLU A 434 17.25 -8.19 17.51
CA GLU A 434 17.74 -7.88 18.85
C GLU A 434 19.27 -7.93 18.91
N GLY A 435 19.88 -6.86 19.43
CA GLY A 435 21.35 -6.70 19.49
C GLY A 435 22.02 -6.33 18.16
N LYS A 436 21.27 -6.10 17.07
CA LYS A 436 21.80 -5.66 15.77
C LYS A 436 21.77 -4.13 15.64
N ASN A 437 22.62 -3.61 14.76
CA ASN A 437 22.58 -2.22 14.32
C ASN A 437 21.78 -2.15 13.02
N LEU A 438 20.52 -1.70 13.10
CA LEU A 438 19.65 -1.63 11.93
C LEU A 438 19.84 -0.33 11.16
N LEU A 439 20.04 -0.45 9.86
CA LEU A 439 20.23 0.65 8.93
C LEU A 439 19.21 0.54 7.79
N ILE A 440 18.69 1.68 7.32
CA ILE A 440 17.74 1.73 6.20
C ILE A 440 18.31 2.67 5.14
N LEU A 441 18.46 2.18 3.93
CA LEU A 441 18.84 2.93 2.74
C LEU A 441 17.84 2.66 1.64
N ALA A 442 17.22 3.70 1.10
CA ALA A 442 16.26 3.58 0.01
C ALA A 442 16.28 4.83 -0.87
N ASP A 443 16.05 4.64 -2.16
CA ASP A 443 15.88 5.74 -3.11
C ASP A 443 14.49 6.40 -3.01
N GLU A 444 14.27 7.49 -3.75
CA GLU A 444 13.00 8.23 -3.76
C GLU A 444 11.81 7.40 -4.26
N LYS A 445 12.05 6.43 -5.16
CA LYS A 445 10.97 5.55 -5.67
C LYS A 445 10.44 4.62 -4.59
N HIS A 446 11.27 4.32 -3.58
CA HIS A 446 10.97 3.45 -2.46
C HIS A 446 10.60 4.21 -1.17
N ASP A 447 10.32 5.52 -1.23
CA ASP A 447 9.97 6.36 -0.07
C ASP A 447 8.82 5.80 0.76
N TYR A 448 7.85 5.14 0.13
CA TYR A 448 6.77 4.46 0.85
C TYR A 448 7.30 3.31 1.70
N LEU A 449 8.09 2.42 1.10
CA LEU A 449 8.66 1.27 1.82
C LEU A 449 9.63 1.74 2.91
N LYS A 450 10.46 2.76 2.63
CA LYS A 450 11.30 3.43 3.62
C LYS A 450 10.49 3.93 4.82
N SER A 451 9.37 4.63 4.58
CA SER A 451 8.49 5.12 5.65
C SER A 451 7.89 3.98 6.46
N LYS A 452 7.52 2.88 5.82
CA LYS A 452 7.01 1.65 6.45
C LYS A 452 8.10 0.99 7.32
N LEU A 453 9.34 0.90 6.81
CA LEU A 453 10.48 0.34 7.55
C LEU A 453 10.82 1.19 8.77
N VAL A 454 10.91 2.51 8.65
CA VAL A 454 11.13 3.44 9.78
C VAL A 454 10.02 3.32 10.82
N TYR A 455 8.77 3.15 10.40
CA TYR A 455 7.67 2.93 11.33
C TYR A 455 7.79 1.58 12.06
N THR A 456 8.19 0.53 11.34
CA THR A 456 8.31 -0.83 11.91
C THR A 456 9.54 -0.95 12.81
N PHE A 457 10.62 -0.29 12.45
CA PHE A 457 11.91 -0.30 13.15
C PHE A 457 12.29 1.13 13.57
N PRO A 458 11.64 1.71 14.60
CA PRO A 458 11.90 3.09 15.02
C PRO A 458 13.32 3.29 15.56
N GLU A 459 14.02 2.20 15.94
CA GLU A 459 15.41 2.18 16.36
C GLU A 459 16.40 2.21 15.20
N ALA A 460 15.95 1.97 13.98
CA ALA A 460 16.83 1.91 12.81
C ALA A 460 17.33 3.30 12.39
N THR A 461 18.60 3.39 12.02
CA THR A 461 19.19 4.61 11.49
C THR A 461 18.97 4.69 9.98
N VAL A 462 18.33 5.77 9.51
CA VAL A 462 18.22 6.05 8.08
C VAL A 462 19.54 6.61 7.58
N VAL A 463 20.16 5.92 6.61
CA VAL A 463 21.37 6.40 5.96
C VAL A 463 21.03 7.62 5.11
N GLN A 464 21.61 8.76 5.46
CA GLN A 464 21.42 10.02 4.72
C GLN A 464 22.46 10.08 3.61
N GLN A 465 22.02 10.21 2.39
CA GLN A 465 22.91 10.57 1.28
C GLN A 465 23.32 12.03 1.42
N ALA A 466 24.59 12.36 1.15
CA ALA A 466 25.00 13.75 1.06
C ALA A 466 24.17 14.46 -0.02
N LYS A 467 23.78 15.70 0.24
CA LYS A 467 23.04 16.50 -0.74
C LYS A 467 23.91 16.61 -2.00
N GLU A 468 23.32 16.28 -3.14
CA GLU A 468 23.91 16.28 -4.48
C GLU A 468 24.66 14.98 -4.85
N GLU A 469 23.90 14.05 -5.36
CA GLU A 469 24.13 13.06 -6.41
C GLU A 469 24.78 11.72 -6.04
N TYR A 470 25.75 11.58 -5.13
CA TYR A 470 26.42 10.28 -4.97
C TYR A 470 26.58 9.89 -3.50
N MET A 471 26.21 8.64 -3.19
CA MET A 471 26.53 8.04 -1.92
C MET A 471 28.04 7.95 -1.73
N GLN A 472 28.54 8.40 -0.58
CA GLN A 472 29.97 8.33 -0.24
C GLN A 472 30.20 7.27 0.86
N ALA A 473 31.39 6.66 0.85
CA ALA A 473 31.81 5.72 1.90
C ALA A 473 31.68 6.32 3.31
N SER A 474 31.95 7.62 3.45
CA SER A 474 31.84 8.36 4.72
C SER A 474 30.41 8.37 5.30
N ASP A 475 29.37 8.25 4.46
CA ASP A 475 27.97 8.25 4.92
C ASP A 475 27.64 6.94 5.61
N LEU A 476 28.23 5.84 5.17
CA LEU A 476 28.12 4.53 5.80
C LEU A 476 28.95 4.44 7.08
N VAL A 477 30.21 4.88 7.06
CA VAL A 477 31.11 4.82 8.23
C VAL A 477 30.51 5.52 9.46
N LYS A 478 29.78 6.63 9.27
CA LYS A 478 29.14 7.38 10.35
C LYS A 478 28.09 6.59 11.12
N VAL A 479 27.47 5.58 10.49
CA VAL A 479 26.32 4.83 11.04
C VAL A 479 26.64 3.38 11.35
N LEU A 480 27.79 2.86 10.87
CA LEU A 480 28.22 1.49 11.14
C LEU A 480 28.75 1.33 12.57
N SER A 481 28.41 0.21 13.21
CA SER A 481 28.88 -0.19 14.53
C SER A 481 30.00 -1.23 14.40
N LYS A 482 31.09 -1.06 15.14
CA LYS A 482 32.17 -2.08 15.27
C LYS A 482 31.79 -3.18 16.27
N GLU A 483 30.90 -2.87 17.21
CA GLU A 483 30.52 -3.78 18.31
C GLU A 483 29.34 -4.68 17.93
N LYS A 484 28.43 -4.20 17.08
CA LYS A 484 27.22 -4.90 16.67
C LYS A 484 27.33 -5.33 15.21
N GLU A 485 26.62 -6.39 14.86
CA GLU A 485 26.40 -6.75 13.47
C GLU A 485 25.49 -5.70 12.81
N ASN A 486 25.90 -5.17 11.67
CA ASN A 486 25.20 -4.13 10.92
C ASN A 486 24.27 -4.78 9.89
N TRP A 487 23.00 -4.53 10.03
CA TRP A 487 21.96 -5.02 9.14
C TRP A 487 21.40 -3.87 8.31
N LEU A 488 21.81 -3.80 7.03
CA LEU A 488 21.35 -2.78 6.11
C LEU A 488 20.18 -3.30 5.29
N ILE A 489 19.02 -2.65 5.40
CA ILE A 489 17.87 -2.86 4.51
C ILE A 489 18.02 -1.86 3.35
N LEU A 490 18.36 -2.39 2.16
CA LEU A 490 18.63 -1.61 0.95
C LEU A 490 17.50 -1.83 -0.06
N GLU A 491 16.64 -0.82 -0.22
CA GLU A 491 15.50 -0.86 -1.11
C GLU A 491 15.69 0.13 -2.26
N SER A 492 16.11 -0.36 -3.41
CA SER A 492 16.37 0.43 -4.61
C SER A 492 16.36 -0.43 -5.88
N GLU A 493 16.03 0.22 -7.01
CA GLU A 493 16.26 -0.31 -8.37
C GLU A 493 17.36 0.51 -9.09
N ASP A 494 17.96 1.49 -8.43
CA ASP A 494 19.00 2.34 -9.00
C ASP A 494 20.35 1.63 -8.95
N LEU A 495 20.91 1.37 -10.13
CA LEU A 495 22.19 0.66 -10.27
C LEU A 495 23.34 1.37 -9.55
N GLU A 496 23.39 2.69 -9.62
CA GLU A 496 24.47 3.45 -9.04
C GLU A 496 24.44 3.41 -7.52
N LEU A 497 23.27 3.60 -6.92
CA LEU A 497 23.10 3.50 -5.48
C LEU A 497 23.45 2.10 -4.96
N ILE A 498 22.96 1.05 -5.63
CA ILE A 498 23.23 -0.35 -5.26
C ILE A 498 24.73 -0.67 -5.40
N SER A 499 25.35 -0.29 -6.53
CA SER A 499 26.77 -0.57 -6.80
C SER A 499 27.68 0.15 -5.81
N ASN A 500 27.43 1.43 -5.55
CA ASN A 500 28.20 2.21 -4.59
C ASN A 500 28.05 1.64 -3.17
N ALA A 501 26.81 1.36 -2.72
CA ALA A 501 26.57 0.80 -1.41
C ALA A 501 27.26 -0.56 -1.22
N THR A 502 27.06 -1.49 -2.16
CA THR A 502 27.65 -2.85 -2.06
C THR A 502 29.18 -2.83 -2.15
N SER A 503 29.76 -1.99 -3.01
CA SER A 503 31.20 -1.86 -3.15
C SER A 503 31.86 -1.30 -1.88
N TYR A 504 31.31 -0.20 -1.35
CA TYR A 504 31.84 0.39 -0.12
C TYR A 504 31.70 -0.54 1.08
N LEU A 505 30.53 -1.18 1.25
CA LEU A 505 30.30 -2.12 2.34
C LEU A 505 31.19 -3.35 2.22
N ASN A 506 31.39 -3.90 1.01
CA ASN A 506 32.31 -5.01 0.80
C ASN A 506 33.75 -4.66 1.21
N ALA A 507 34.22 -3.45 0.91
CA ALA A 507 35.54 -3.00 1.35
C ALA A 507 35.66 -2.86 2.89
N MET A 508 34.53 -2.73 3.60
CA MET A 508 34.49 -2.57 5.06
C MET A 508 34.30 -3.90 5.82
N VAL A 509 34.00 -5.01 5.14
CA VAL A 509 33.81 -6.34 5.78
C VAL A 509 34.99 -6.74 6.72
N PRO A 510 36.27 -6.43 6.43
CA PRO A 510 37.35 -6.76 7.35
C PRO A 510 37.28 -6.09 8.74
N GLU A 511 36.57 -4.93 8.81
CA GLU A 511 36.44 -4.15 10.05
C GLU A 511 35.06 -4.24 10.69
N TYR A 512 34.03 -4.56 9.90
CA TYR A 512 32.62 -4.55 10.32
C TYR A 512 31.94 -5.84 9.93
N LYS A 513 31.10 -6.36 10.82
CA LYS A 513 30.16 -7.45 10.47
C LYS A 513 28.96 -6.83 9.77
N ILE A 514 28.73 -7.17 8.51
CA ILE A 514 27.70 -6.55 7.68
C ILE A 514 26.83 -7.61 7.04
N ARG A 515 25.52 -7.36 7.02
CA ARG A 515 24.54 -8.13 6.25
C ARG A 515 23.58 -7.18 5.53
N ILE A 516 23.32 -7.44 4.25
CA ILE A 516 22.40 -6.63 3.44
C ILE A 516 21.11 -7.42 3.21
N PHE A 517 19.98 -6.70 3.25
CA PHE A 517 18.65 -7.21 3.01
C PHE A 517 17.94 -6.39 1.93
N THR A 518 17.13 -7.05 1.08
CA THR A 518 16.17 -6.40 0.18
C THR A 518 14.89 -7.21 0.05
N SER A 519 13.77 -6.55 -0.13
CA SER A 519 12.48 -7.21 -0.34
C SER A 519 12.30 -7.74 -1.77
N ASP A 520 13.10 -7.24 -2.72
CA ASP A 520 13.07 -7.68 -4.13
C ASP A 520 14.49 -7.65 -4.72
N LYS A 521 15.00 -8.81 -5.14
CA LYS A 521 16.27 -8.89 -5.86
C LYS A 521 16.07 -8.33 -7.26
N SER A 522 16.23 -7.02 -7.38
CA SER A 522 16.10 -6.28 -8.63
C SER A 522 17.23 -6.62 -9.62
N LYS A 523 17.00 -6.26 -10.89
CA LYS A 523 17.93 -6.55 -11.98
C LYS A 523 19.40 -6.15 -11.74
N PRO A 524 19.73 -5.00 -11.13
CA PRO A 524 21.12 -4.67 -10.78
C PRO A 524 21.85 -5.76 -9.99
N TYR A 525 21.18 -6.39 -9.03
CA TYR A 525 21.79 -7.49 -8.25
C TYR A 525 21.98 -8.79 -9.07
N GLU A 526 21.19 -8.99 -10.14
CA GLU A 526 21.31 -10.17 -11.00
C GLU A 526 22.47 -10.05 -12.00
N ASP A 527 22.60 -8.85 -12.61
CA ASP A 527 23.43 -8.66 -13.81
C ASP A 527 24.75 -7.92 -13.54
N GLU A 528 24.79 -7.03 -12.53
CA GLU A 528 25.86 -6.04 -12.42
C GLU A 528 26.68 -6.16 -11.12
N ILE A 529 26.10 -6.67 -10.03
CA ILE A 529 26.80 -6.80 -8.76
C ILE A 529 27.50 -8.15 -8.67
N SER A 530 28.79 -8.14 -8.32
CA SER A 530 29.57 -9.37 -8.14
C SER A 530 28.94 -10.28 -7.08
N ASN A 531 28.77 -11.56 -7.43
CA ASN A 531 28.30 -12.58 -6.50
C ASN A 531 29.25 -12.74 -5.28
N GLU A 532 30.54 -12.43 -5.45
CA GLU A 532 31.49 -12.39 -4.34
C GLU A 532 31.12 -11.30 -3.32
N TYR A 533 30.74 -10.09 -3.79
CA TYR A 533 30.28 -9.04 -2.89
C TYR A 533 29.00 -9.44 -2.17
N LEU A 534 28.05 -10.04 -2.91
CA LEU A 534 26.80 -10.50 -2.33
C LEU A 534 27.03 -11.60 -1.27
N SER A 535 28.01 -12.51 -1.50
CA SER A 535 28.39 -13.53 -0.53
C SER A 535 29.07 -12.94 0.70
N ASN A 536 30.07 -12.05 0.52
CA ASN A 536 30.78 -11.38 1.62
C ASN A 536 29.84 -10.57 2.51
N LEU A 537 28.80 -9.95 1.90
CA LEU A 537 27.79 -9.13 2.57
C LEU A 537 26.59 -9.95 3.06
N GLN A 538 26.65 -11.27 2.96
CA GLN A 538 25.56 -12.20 3.34
C GLN A 538 24.21 -11.73 2.81
N PHE A 539 24.18 -11.26 1.54
CA PHE A 539 23.03 -10.68 0.92
C PHE A 539 21.80 -11.59 1.02
N THR A 540 20.72 -11.03 1.58
CA THR A 540 19.51 -11.77 1.88
C THR A 540 18.31 -11.08 1.24
N TYR A 541 17.52 -11.84 0.51
CA TYR A 541 16.39 -11.29 -0.23
C TYR A 541 15.15 -12.18 -0.18
N ALA A 542 13.97 -11.57 -0.36
CA ALA A 542 12.74 -12.31 -0.54
C ALA A 542 12.59 -12.75 -2.00
N SER A 543 12.12 -13.97 -2.22
CA SER A 543 11.93 -14.54 -3.55
C SER A 543 10.67 -15.39 -3.64
N VAL A 544 10.06 -15.41 -4.80
CA VAL A 544 8.92 -16.30 -5.14
C VAL A 544 9.37 -17.68 -5.58
N ALA A 545 10.65 -17.84 -5.92
CA ALA A 545 11.25 -19.09 -6.36
C ALA A 545 12.61 -19.28 -5.71
N LYS A 546 13.03 -20.52 -5.52
CA LYS A 546 14.40 -20.91 -5.15
C LYS A 546 15.11 -21.50 -6.37
N GLU A 547 16.41 -21.62 -6.31
CA GLU A 547 17.14 -22.45 -7.26
C GLU A 547 16.89 -23.93 -6.95
N CYS A 548 16.82 -24.75 -7.97
CA CYS A 548 16.71 -26.21 -7.82
C CYS A 548 18.04 -26.77 -7.29
N GLU A 549 18.02 -27.40 -6.11
CA GLU A 549 19.23 -27.86 -5.43
C GLU A 549 19.94 -29.00 -6.18
N ASP A 550 19.20 -29.87 -6.88
CA ASP A 550 19.70 -31.00 -7.66
C ASP A 550 19.17 -30.94 -9.09
N PHE A 551 19.49 -29.81 -9.74
CA PHE A 551 18.96 -29.49 -11.06
C PHE A 551 19.22 -30.59 -12.08
N GLU A 552 20.44 -31.14 -12.14
CA GLU A 552 20.84 -32.15 -13.09
C GLU A 552 20.12 -33.51 -12.89
N ASN A 553 19.72 -33.83 -11.65
CA ASN A 553 19.04 -35.11 -11.36
C ASN A 553 17.51 -34.94 -11.20
N ASN A 554 17.00 -33.73 -11.27
CA ASN A 554 15.57 -33.48 -11.14
C ASN A 554 14.78 -34.13 -12.30
N ALA A 555 13.75 -34.89 -11.99
CA ALA A 555 12.94 -35.62 -12.97
C ALA A 555 12.27 -34.71 -14.01
N PHE A 556 11.80 -33.51 -13.58
CA PHE A 556 11.24 -32.50 -14.48
C PHE A 556 12.30 -32.02 -15.47
N VAL A 557 13.49 -31.65 -14.98
CA VAL A 557 14.57 -31.15 -15.82
C VAL A 557 14.98 -32.17 -16.87
N LYS A 558 15.16 -33.45 -16.48
CA LYS A 558 15.50 -34.54 -17.40
C LYS A 558 14.43 -34.77 -18.45
N ASN A 559 13.15 -34.79 -18.06
CA ASN A 559 12.06 -34.96 -19.01
C ASN A 559 11.99 -33.78 -19.98
N TYR A 560 12.10 -32.53 -19.45
CA TYR A 560 12.06 -31.34 -20.26
C TYR A 560 13.22 -31.27 -21.27
N GLU A 561 14.44 -31.59 -20.84
CA GLU A 561 15.62 -31.64 -21.72
C GLU A 561 15.47 -32.70 -22.79
N SER A 562 14.92 -33.89 -22.43
CA SER A 562 14.63 -34.94 -23.39
C SER A 562 13.63 -34.52 -24.47
N ASP A 563 12.59 -33.76 -24.10
CA ASP A 563 11.50 -33.38 -25.00
C ASP A 563 11.85 -32.16 -25.85
N TYR A 564 12.60 -31.20 -25.31
CA TYR A 564 12.88 -29.91 -25.97
C TYR A 564 14.36 -29.73 -26.39
N GLY A 565 15.28 -30.58 -25.96
CA GLY A 565 16.71 -30.46 -26.29
C GLY A 565 17.44 -29.30 -25.61
N ILE A 566 16.81 -28.64 -24.66
CA ILE A 566 17.34 -27.50 -23.88
C ILE A 566 16.93 -27.64 -22.42
N LEU A 567 17.67 -26.99 -21.53
CA LEU A 567 17.31 -26.94 -20.12
C LEU A 567 16.12 -25.97 -19.88
N PRO A 568 15.22 -26.27 -18.92
CA PRO A 568 14.12 -25.39 -18.60
C PRO A 568 14.63 -24.07 -17.97
N ASN A 569 14.05 -22.94 -18.36
CA ASN A 569 14.28 -21.68 -17.69
C ASN A 569 13.23 -21.42 -16.61
N LYS A 570 13.38 -20.31 -15.87
CA LYS A 570 12.47 -19.93 -14.77
C LYS A 570 10.98 -19.85 -15.18
N PHE A 571 10.65 -19.59 -16.44
CA PHE A 571 9.27 -19.53 -16.92
C PHE A 571 8.73 -20.92 -17.24
N ALA A 572 9.54 -21.80 -17.80
CA ALA A 572 9.20 -23.20 -18.01
C ALA A 572 8.98 -23.91 -16.66
N THR A 573 9.91 -23.73 -15.72
CA THR A 573 9.76 -24.26 -14.36
C THR A 573 8.51 -23.72 -13.67
N ARG A 574 8.19 -22.42 -13.83
CA ARG A 574 6.97 -21.84 -13.28
C ARG A 574 5.71 -22.45 -13.89
N GLY A 575 5.71 -22.68 -15.21
CA GLY A 575 4.60 -23.35 -15.91
C GLY A 575 4.38 -24.78 -15.40
N PHE A 576 5.48 -25.51 -15.21
CA PHE A 576 5.45 -26.85 -14.62
C PHE A 576 4.93 -26.83 -13.19
N ASP A 577 5.56 -26.10 -12.30
CA ASP A 577 5.26 -26.09 -10.87
C ASP A 577 3.80 -25.72 -10.60
N LEU A 578 3.30 -24.66 -11.24
CA LEU A 578 1.91 -24.21 -11.08
C LEU A 578 0.92 -25.25 -11.59
N THR A 579 1.17 -25.81 -12.76
CA THR A 579 0.24 -26.76 -13.39
C THR A 579 0.25 -28.10 -12.65
N TYR A 580 1.41 -28.56 -12.23
CA TYR A 580 1.58 -29.79 -11.47
C TYR A 580 0.87 -29.68 -10.11
N ASP A 581 1.11 -28.59 -9.36
CA ASP A 581 0.43 -28.33 -8.09
C ASP A 581 -1.10 -28.26 -8.26
N LEU A 582 -1.59 -27.53 -9.29
CA LEU A 582 -3.01 -27.44 -9.61
C LEU A 582 -3.63 -28.81 -9.87
N LEU A 583 -3.04 -29.59 -10.78
CA LEU A 583 -3.60 -30.86 -11.20
C LEU A 583 -3.60 -31.89 -10.07
N LEU A 584 -2.56 -31.90 -9.24
CA LEU A 584 -2.51 -32.75 -8.06
C LEU A 584 -3.54 -32.33 -7.00
N ARG A 585 -3.73 -31.02 -6.78
CA ARG A 585 -4.83 -30.53 -5.89
C ARG A 585 -6.20 -30.97 -6.41
N LEU A 586 -6.45 -30.86 -7.70
CA LEU A 586 -7.67 -31.36 -8.32
C LEU A 586 -7.83 -32.90 -8.19
N ALA A 587 -6.73 -33.63 -8.02
CA ALA A 587 -6.75 -35.07 -7.79
C ALA A 587 -6.81 -35.47 -6.31
N ALA A 588 -6.50 -34.54 -5.40
CA ALA A 588 -6.55 -34.77 -3.95
C ALA A 588 -7.94 -34.54 -3.36
N ALA A 589 -8.86 -33.86 -4.07
CA ALA A 589 -10.21 -33.53 -3.57
C ALA A 589 -11.26 -33.58 -4.71
N GLU A 590 -12.53 -33.34 -4.38
CA GLU A 590 -13.61 -33.28 -5.34
C GLU A 590 -13.47 -32.07 -6.29
N ASN A 591 -13.03 -30.93 -5.76
CA ASN A 591 -12.80 -29.70 -6.50
C ASN A 591 -11.61 -28.92 -5.90
N LEU A 592 -11.16 -27.85 -6.60
CA LEU A 592 -10.00 -27.09 -6.18
C LEU A 592 -10.22 -26.39 -4.83
N TYR A 593 -11.43 -25.90 -4.52
CA TYR A 593 -11.70 -25.17 -3.28
C TYR A 593 -11.52 -26.05 -2.04
N GLU A 594 -11.98 -27.29 -2.09
CA GLU A 594 -11.74 -28.26 -1.03
C GLU A 594 -10.25 -28.60 -0.89
N ALA A 595 -9.53 -28.71 -2.02
CA ALA A 595 -8.09 -28.93 -1.98
C ALA A 595 -7.29 -27.74 -1.42
N LEU A 596 -7.82 -26.51 -1.50
CA LEU A 596 -7.22 -25.32 -0.90
C LEU A 596 -7.40 -25.25 0.64
N GLU A 597 -8.34 -26.05 1.18
CA GLU A 597 -8.55 -26.17 2.63
C GLU A 597 -7.58 -27.17 3.29
N LEU A 598 -6.79 -27.91 2.49
CA LEU A 598 -5.75 -28.80 3.01
C LEU A 598 -4.70 -27.97 3.75
N GLU A 599 -4.53 -28.23 5.03
CA GLU A 599 -3.52 -27.57 5.84
C GLU A 599 -2.12 -27.97 5.42
N GLY A 600 -1.32 -26.99 5.06
CA GLY A 600 0.08 -27.16 4.71
C GLY A 600 0.48 -26.46 3.42
N MET A 601 1.78 -26.43 3.21
CA MET A 601 2.43 -25.82 2.05
C MET A 601 2.92 -26.92 1.11
N THR A 602 2.72 -26.72 -0.18
CA THR A 602 3.35 -27.55 -1.21
C THR A 602 4.61 -26.86 -1.75
N GLU A 603 5.59 -27.63 -2.09
CA GLU A 603 6.82 -27.15 -2.71
C GLU A 603 7.16 -28.06 -3.87
N GLN A 604 7.29 -27.44 -5.05
CA GLN A 604 7.63 -28.12 -6.29
C GLN A 604 9.12 -27.89 -6.61
N VAL A 605 9.50 -27.84 -7.88
CA VAL A 605 10.90 -27.72 -8.30
C VAL A 605 11.53 -26.44 -7.76
N GLU A 606 10.95 -25.29 -8.06
CA GLU A 606 11.44 -23.98 -7.63
C GLU A 606 10.40 -23.18 -6.83
N ASN A 607 9.11 -23.46 -7.03
CA ASN A 607 8.05 -22.67 -6.42
C ASN A 607 7.37 -23.41 -5.28
N LYS A 608 6.84 -22.63 -4.32
CA LYS A 608 6.00 -23.15 -3.23
C LYS A 608 4.65 -22.46 -3.19
N PHE A 609 3.65 -23.18 -2.68
CA PHE A 609 2.27 -22.71 -2.67
C PHE A 609 1.63 -22.94 -1.30
N SER A 610 1.13 -21.84 -0.73
CA SER A 610 0.32 -21.78 0.49
C SER A 610 -0.82 -20.80 0.22
N TYR A 611 -2.01 -21.35 -0.01
CA TYR A 611 -3.15 -20.54 -0.42
C TYR A 611 -4.01 -20.14 0.77
N HIS A 612 -4.35 -18.86 0.82
CA HIS A 612 -5.25 -18.28 1.82
C HIS A 612 -6.39 -17.53 1.16
N LYS A 613 -7.58 -17.62 1.75
CA LYS A 613 -8.76 -16.92 1.28
C LYS A 613 -8.70 -15.45 1.69
N LYS A 614 -8.95 -14.53 0.76
CA LYS A 614 -9.12 -13.10 1.07
C LYS A 614 -10.47 -12.89 1.77
N MET A 615 -10.57 -11.91 2.66
CA MET A 615 -11.85 -11.51 3.27
C MET A 615 -12.88 -11.08 2.20
N ILE A 616 -12.42 -10.40 1.16
CA ILE A 616 -13.20 -9.98 0.00
C ILE A 616 -12.41 -10.39 -1.24
N GLY A 617 -13.02 -11.18 -2.12
CA GLY A 617 -12.38 -11.70 -3.33
C GLY A 617 -12.00 -13.17 -3.22
N GLY A 618 -11.00 -13.57 -3.97
CA GLY A 618 -10.57 -14.96 -4.09
C GLY A 618 -9.46 -15.37 -3.12
N TYR A 619 -8.45 -16.06 -3.64
CA TYR A 619 -7.35 -16.62 -2.88
C TYR A 619 -6.01 -15.99 -3.29
N TYR A 620 -5.04 -16.05 -2.39
CA TYR A 620 -3.67 -15.63 -2.65
C TYR A 620 -2.68 -16.64 -2.11
N ASN A 621 -1.53 -16.74 -2.77
CA ASN A 621 -0.38 -17.50 -2.31
C ASN A 621 0.54 -16.57 -1.51
N ASP A 622 0.87 -16.91 -0.26
CA ASP A 622 1.80 -16.15 0.59
C ASP A 622 3.15 -16.85 0.81
N ALA A 623 3.36 -17.97 0.14
CA ALA A 623 4.59 -18.74 0.29
C ALA A 623 5.79 -18.01 -0.35
N VAL A 624 6.63 -17.39 0.46
CA VAL A 624 7.80 -16.60 0.07
C VAL A 624 9.06 -17.25 0.62
N TYR A 625 10.07 -17.44 -0.22
CA TYR A 625 11.42 -17.82 0.20
C TYR A 625 12.19 -16.60 0.70
N LEU A 626 12.99 -16.80 1.75
CA LEU A 626 14.09 -15.93 2.08
C LEU A 626 15.39 -16.64 1.72
N ILE A 627 16.13 -16.05 0.80
CA ILE A 627 17.35 -16.64 0.24
C ILE A 627 18.54 -15.79 0.69
N LYS A 628 19.56 -16.46 1.20
CA LYS A 628 20.82 -15.84 1.62
C LYS A 628 21.95 -16.34 0.76
N TYR A 629 22.80 -15.43 0.29
CA TYR A 629 24.13 -15.76 -0.20
C TYR A 629 24.99 -16.16 0.99
N ASP A 630 25.50 -17.40 0.96
CA ASP A 630 26.36 -17.94 1.99
C ASP A 630 27.81 -18.04 1.48
N GLU A 631 28.71 -18.44 2.33
CA GLU A 631 30.12 -18.63 1.98
C GLU A 631 30.27 -19.59 0.77
N GLY A 632 31.26 -19.30 -0.09
CA GLY A 632 31.52 -20.10 -1.28
C GLY A 632 30.51 -19.90 -2.41
N LEU A 633 29.82 -18.74 -2.47
CA LEU A 633 28.85 -18.36 -3.51
C LEU A 633 27.60 -19.27 -3.56
N THR A 634 27.29 -19.95 -2.46
CA THR A 634 26.12 -20.81 -2.36
C THR A 634 24.88 -20.03 -1.95
N LEU A 635 23.72 -20.42 -2.49
CA LEU A 635 22.43 -19.88 -2.09
C LEU A 635 21.77 -20.81 -1.08
N LYS A 636 21.27 -20.24 0.01
CA LYS A 636 20.61 -20.99 1.08
C LYS A 636 19.23 -20.44 1.38
N VAL A 637 18.24 -21.30 1.37
CA VAL A 637 16.89 -20.97 1.90
C VAL A 637 16.96 -20.96 3.43
N ILE A 638 16.48 -19.88 4.05
CA ILE A 638 16.61 -19.65 5.49
C ILE A 638 15.27 -19.56 6.24
N ASN A 639 14.14 -19.82 5.56
CA ASN A 639 12.78 -19.82 6.15
C ASN A 639 11.98 -21.08 5.80
#